data_caf65e660ab5e5a9a45079f2b6dc9d30
#
_entry.id   caf65e660ab5e5a9a45079f2b6dc9d30
#
_cell.length_a   1.000
_cell.length_b   1.000
_cell.length_c   1.000
_cell.angle_alpha   90.00
_cell.angle_beta   90.00
_cell.angle_gamma   90.00
#
_symmetry.space_group_name_H-M   'P 1'
#
loop_
_entity.id
_entity.type
_entity.pdbx_description
1 polymer ?
#
loop_
_entity_poly.entity_id
_entity_poly.type
_entity_poly.pdbx_seq_one_letter_code
_entity_poly.pdbx_strand_id
1 'polypeptide(L)'
;MPDGTKVEIKPAKGRPMLTWVGKRPLRHVTAFPAQLVETFDPAQSASHNPPSAIWSDWPAAYPKAGLLFHGDNKEVLAHLLADGFRGKVKLIYIDPPFDSGADYVRKVALRGVTGTAKLDGESYTLGEQIQYTDIWANDNYLQFMYERLMLLKELLDDERGLISLQCDWRKGHHLRCLLDEVFGAENFRGEILIRAGTKNVQSQFEEVSSLTTGNNSMFLYTKSRDTKLPKLVDRLRQFEPGKWDTFWRGTDRPTMRYELLGQIPSDGQWRWKKERAVQAVQNYQTYLEKVADNRTLDEYYLGVLEDEEIELDFVRKDESGTVQYYVPPRNYKLLSNIWFDLSYRGTQTDYPTEKHEEPLVRLMEWLTRPGNLILDCFIGSGTTAAVAQKLGRRWIGCDINKGAIQTTSKRLQTIILEQVEAEKQRNRQGNFIEKDEESDCPPAQLAFAVYRVNDYDLQIQHNEAVNLACEHIGITRTRMDAYFDGTLGNRLVKIIPFGHPLTLLDLEALKKELEARPDEERDVVVVCLGKEMAVDGWLEEWNHLRWTGSVPNKIEVIELRTDPKYGKFFLHEPARAKVNVQRVNGKIVVEIQDFISPTIIERLQQQAGILKPQIDDWRAMVDCVMIDAAYNGEVFNICLSDVPQKKTDLVEGQYELPAPKDGTTVAVKIVDMLGEEVLATKQG
;
A
#
# COMPACT_ATOMS: atom_id res chain seq x y z
N MET A 1 -4.59 -28.15 -12.03
CA MET A 1 -4.93 -26.73 -11.93
C MET A 1 -5.83 -26.38 -13.09
N PRO A 2 -6.94 -25.66 -12.90
CA PRO A 2 -7.73 -25.23 -14.05
C PRO A 2 -6.87 -24.33 -14.93
N ASP A 3 -6.98 -24.50 -16.24
CA ASP A 3 -6.29 -23.68 -17.23
C ASP A 3 -6.66 -22.21 -17.02
N GLY A 4 -5.66 -21.37 -16.73
CA GLY A 4 -5.86 -19.94 -16.50
C GLY A 4 -6.33 -19.22 -17.76
N THR A 5 -7.19 -18.21 -17.58
CA THR A 5 -7.69 -17.38 -18.68
C THR A 5 -6.57 -16.47 -19.20
N LYS A 6 -6.33 -16.46 -20.53
CA LYS A 6 -5.37 -15.55 -21.16
C LYS A 6 -5.98 -14.16 -21.37
N VAL A 7 -5.30 -13.13 -20.87
CA VAL A 7 -5.68 -11.73 -21.02
C VAL A 7 -4.70 -11.04 -21.96
N GLU A 8 -5.24 -10.39 -23.00
CA GLU A 8 -4.43 -9.62 -23.95
C GLU A 8 -4.13 -8.23 -23.42
N ILE A 9 -2.86 -7.80 -23.54
CA ILE A 9 -2.36 -6.49 -23.10
C ILE A 9 -1.94 -5.66 -24.31
N LYS A 10 -2.45 -4.43 -24.37
CA LYS A 10 -2.08 -3.50 -25.43
C LYS A 10 -0.62 -3.09 -25.30
N PRO A 11 0.15 -3.03 -26.43
CA PRO A 11 1.56 -2.66 -26.38
C PRO A 11 1.76 -1.21 -25.94
N ALA A 12 2.89 -0.95 -25.28
CA ALA A 12 3.34 0.40 -24.98
C ALA A 12 3.64 1.19 -26.25
N LYS A 13 3.24 2.46 -26.32
CA LYS A 13 3.40 3.34 -27.47
C LYS A 13 4.27 4.57 -27.19
N GLY A 14 4.69 4.77 -25.93
CA GLY A 14 5.46 5.96 -25.51
C GLY A 14 6.89 5.97 -26.03
N ARG A 15 7.46 7.17 -26.09
CA ARG A 15 8.86 7.44 -26.44
C ARG A 15 9.40 8.56 -25.55
N PRO A 16 10.68 8.51 -25.11
CA PRO A 16 11.69 7.49 -25.40
C PRO A 16 11.39 6.15 -24.71
N MET A 17 12.03 5.08 -25.17
CA MET A 17 11.96 3.74 -24.59
C MET A 17 13.23 3.44 -23.80
N LEU A 18 13.09 2.94 -22.56
CA LEU A 18 14.20 2.44 -21.77
C LEU A 18 14.51 1.00 -22.17
N THR A 19 15.78 0.69 -22.40
CA THR A 19 16.22 -0.65 -22.75
C THR A 19 17.18 -1.19 -21.69
N TRP A 20 16.98 -2.46 -21.30
CA TRP A 20 17.87 -3.20 -20.38
C TRP A 20 18.07 -4.62 -20.88
N VAL A 21 19.06 -5.31 -20.33
CA VAL A 21 19.35 -6.71 -20.68
C VAL A 21 18.17 -7.59 -20.24
N GLY A 22 17.66 -8.40 -21.17
CA GLY A 22 16.52 -9.28 -20.89
C GLY A 22 15.15 -8.63 -20.90
N LYS A 23 15.00 -7.38 -21.39
CA LYS A 23 13.70 -6.72 -21.55
C LYS A 23 12.76 -7.57 -22.40
N ARG A 24 11.60 -7.89 -21.84
CA ARG A 24 10.58 -8.68 -22.51
C ARG A 24 9.27 -7.88 -22.60
N PRO A 25 8.72 -7.66 -23.80
CA PRO A 25 7.44 -7.00 -23.94
C PRO A 25 6.31 -7.87 -23.37
N LEU A 26 5.45 -7.30 -22.55
CA LEU A 26 4.24 -7.97 -22.05
C LEU A 26 3.16 -7.93 -23.11
N ARG A 27 2.77 -9.10 -23.65
CA ARG A 27 1.68 -9.23 -24.64
C ARG A 27 0.48 -9.98 -24.09
N HIS A 28 0.74 -10.96 -23.24
CA HIS A 28 -0.27 -11.81 -22.62
C HIS A 28 0.11 -12.05 -21.18
N VAL A 29 -0.89 -12.15 -20.32
CA VAL A 29 -0.76 -12.56 -18.93
C VAL A 29 -1.83 -13.61 -18.64
N THR A 30 -1.49 -14.59 -17.82
CA THR A 30 -2.46 -15.60 -17.35
C THR A 30 -3.14 -15.08 -16.10
N ALA A 31 -4.47 -15.07 -16.11
CA ALA A 31 -5.28 -14.74 -14.95
C ALA A 31 -5.67 -16.05 -14.23
N PHE A 32 -5.39 -16.10 -12.94
CA PHE A 32 -5.80 -17.20 -12.07
C PHE A 32 -7.04 -16.79 -11.28
N PRO A 33 -7.94 -17.72 -10.92
CA PRO A 33 -9.11 -17.41 -10.11
C PRO A 33 -8.68 -16.97 -8.70
N ALA A 34 -9.40 -16.01 -8.15
CA ALA A 34 -9.25 -15.62 -6.75
C ALA A 34 -10.21 -16.42 -5.86
N GLN A 35 -9.73 -16.88 -4.72
CA GLN A 35 -10.53 -17.53 -3.70
C GLN A 35 -10.91 -16.52 -2.62
N LEU A 36 -12.20 -16.37 -2.33
CA LEU A 36 -12.67 -15.62 -1.17
C LEU A 36 -12.29 -16.37 0.10
N VAL A 37 -11.57 -15.72 1.01
CA VAL A 37 -11.09 -16.36 2.26
C VAL A 37 -11.68 -15.72 3.51
N GLU A 38 -11.96 -14.42 3.48
CA GLU A 38 -12.45 -13.69 4.64
C GLU A 38 -13.39 -12.56 4.24
N THR A 39 -14.42 -12.29 5.04
CA THR A 39 -15.28 -11.11 4.90
C THR A 39 -15.42 -10.40 6.23
N PHE A 40 -15.57 -9.07 6.17
CA PHE A 40 -15.90 -8.25 7.31
C PHE A 40 -17.06 -7.34 6.94
N ASP A 41 -18.22 -7.55 7.58
CA ASP A 41 -19.44 -6.77 7.37
C ASP A 41 -20.19 -6.59 8.70
N PRO A 42 -19.79 -5.62 9.53
CA PRO A 42 -20.44 -5.35 10.81
C PRO A 42 -21.80 -4.68 10.67
N ALA A 43 -22.18 -4.25 9.47
CA ALA A 43 -23.41 -3.54 9.19
C ALA A 43 -24.55 -4.46 8.73
N GLN A 44 -24.38 -5.79 8.70
CA GLN A 44 -25.42 -6.77 8.26
C GLN A 44 -26.79 -6.56 8.94
N SER A 45 -26.84 -5.93 10.11
CA SER A 45 -28.07 -5.58 10.84
C SER A 45 -28.48 -4.11 10.69
N ALA A 46 -27.71 -3.27 10.03
CA ALA A 46 -28.00 -1.86 9.79
C ALA A 46 -28.26 -1.67 8.29
N SER A 47 -29.36 -1.00 7.96
CA SER A 47 -29.79 -0.72 6.58
C SER A 47 -28.89 0.32 5.89
N HIS A 48 -27.57 0.07 5.82
CA HIS A 48 -26.67 0.88 5.01
C HIS A 48 -26.91 0.53 3.54
N ASN A 49 -27.62 1.41 2.83
CA ASN A 49 -27.76 1.34 1.37
C ASN A 49 -26.86 2.40 0.76
N PRO A 50 -25.61 2.04 0.39
CA PRO A 50 -24.79 2.97 -0.37
C PRO A 50 -25.52 3.36 -1.66
N PRO A 51 -25.35 4.60 -2.14
CA PRO A 51 -26.02 5.05 -3.35
C PRO A 51 -25.79 4.04 -4.50
N SER A 52 -26.86 3.46 -5.02
CA SER A 52 -26.78 2.40 -6.05
C SER A 52 -26.01 2.86 -7.29
N ALA A 53 -26.02 4.16 -7.57
CA ALA A 53 -25.34 4.77 -8.71
C ALA A 53 -23.82 4.57 -8.72
N ILE A 54 -23.16 4.59 -7.55
CA ILE A 54 -21.70 4.41 -7.48
C ILE A 54 -21.26 2.97 -7.74
N TRP A 55 -22.18 2.02 -7.72
CA TRP A 55 -21.92 0.59 -7.92
C TRP A 55 -22.43 0.06 -9.27
N SER A 56 -22.95 0.93 -10.14
CA SER A 56 -23.55 0.53 -11.43
C SER A 56 -22.53 -0.14 -12.38
N ASP A 57 -21.26 0.23 -12.26
CA ASP A 57 -20.15 -0.29 -13.05
C ASP A 57 -19.38 -1.43 -12.37
N TRP A 58 -19.80 -1.83 -11.15
CA TRP A 58 -19.12 -2.86 -10.36
C TRP A 58 -19.40 -4.26 -10.91
N PRO A 59 -18.37 -5.13 -11.05
CA PRO A 59 -18.59 -6.50 -11.55
C PRO A 59 -19.47 -7.30 -10.59
N ALA A 60 -20.47 -7.98 -11.13
CA ALA A 60 -21.47 -8.72 -10.35
C ALA A 60 -20.90 -9.91 -9.54
N ALA A 61 -19.72 -10.40 -9.91
CA ALA A 61 -19.03 -11.47 -9.18
C ALA A 61 -18.51 -11.05 -7.81
N TYR A 62 -18.44 -9.74 -7.54
CA TYR A 62 -17.87 -9.23 -6.29
C TYR A 62 -18.93 -8.56 -5.41
N PRO A 63 -18.79 -8.66 -4.08
CA PRO A 63 -19.63 -7.91 -3.16
C PRO A 63 -19.40 -6.40 -3.33
N LYS A 64 -20.41 -5.59 -3.00
CA LYS A 64 -20.30 -4.12 -2.97
C LYS A 64 -19.53 -3.68 -1.72
N ALA A 65 -18.25 -3.99 -1.70
CA ALA A 65 -17.35 -3.87 -0.57
C ALA A 65 -15.96 -3.45 -1.02
N GLY A 66 -15.09 -3.08 -0.10
CA GLY A 66 -13.66 -2.97 -0.37
C GLY A 66 -13.08 -4.34 -0.70
N LEU A 67 -12.11 -4.42 -1.60
CA LEU A 67 -11.48 -5.68 -1.99
C LEU A 67 -10.01 -5.68 -1.61
N LEU A 68 -9.59 -6.67 -0.82
CA LEU A 68 -8.20 -6.87 -0.41
C LEU A 68 -7.71 -8.21 -0.94
N PHE A 69 -6.63 -8.19 -1.72
CA PHE A 69 -6.09 -9.40 -2.35
C PHE A 69 -4.73 -9.77 -1.75
N HIS A 70 -4.59 -11.01 -1.33
CA HIS A 70 -3.32 -11.62 -0.96
C HIS A 70 -2.76 -12.39 -2.16
N GLY A 71 -1.61 -11.97 -2.69
CA GLY A 71 -0.96 -12.60 -3.83
C GLY A 71 0.01 -11.68 -4.57
N ASP A 72 0.75 -12.22 -5.54
CA ASP A 72 1.60 -11.41 -6.42
C ASP A 72 0.74 -10.41 -7.20
N ASN A 73 1.13 -9.16 -7.17
CA ASN A 73 0.33 -8.09 -7.78
C ASN A 73 0.18 -8.25 -9.30
N LYS A 74 1.13 -8.86 -10.03
CA LYS A 74 0.96 -9.14 -11.46
C LYS A 74 -0.21 -10.10 -11.71
N GLU A 75 -0.35 -11.12 -10.87
CA GLU A 75 -1.43 -12.10 -10.97
C GLU A 75 -2.77 -11.52 -10.51
N VAL A 76 -2.77 -10.75 -9.42
CA VAL A 76 -3.95 -10.02 -8.96
C VAL A 76 -4.44 -9.03 -10.02
N LEU A 77 -3.54 -8.26 -10.64
CA LEU A 77 -3.91 -7.31 -11.69
C LEU A 77 -4.43 -8.03 -12.94
N ALA A 78 -3.84 -9.18 -13.31
CA ALA A 78 -4.34 -10.02 -14.40
C ALA A 78 -5.75 -10.55 -14.12
N HIS A 79 -5.99 -11.03 -12.89
CA HIS A 79 -7.30 -11.47 -12.42
C HIS A 79 -8.34 -10.34 -12.50
N LEU A 80 -8.04 -9.16 -11.99
CA LEU A 80 -8.93 -7.99 -12.07
C LEU A 80 -9.28 -7.61 -13.51
N LEU A 81 -8.30 -7.71 -14.44
CA LEU A 81 -8.55 -7.46 -15.86
C LEU A 81 -9.48 -8.50 -16.49
N ALA A 82 -9.34 -9.78 -16.12
CA ALA A 82 -10.22 -10.85 -16.59
C ALA A 82 -11.64 -10.72 -16.05
N ASP A 83 -11.78 -10.26 -14.80
CA ASP A 83 -13.03 -10.20 -14.04
C ASP A 83 -13.77 -8.86 -14.17
N GLY A 84 -13.43 -8.09 -15.20
CA GLY A 84 -14.25 -6.96 -15.63
C GLY A 84 -13.91 -5.61 -14.98
N PHE A 85 -12.72 -5.45 -14.36
CA PHE A 85 -12.26 -4.14 -13.83
C PHE A 85 -11.49 -3.30 -14.87
N ARG A 86 -11.31 -3.78 -16.10
CA ARG A 86 -10.67 -3.03 -17.19
C ARG A 86 -11.35 -1.68 -17.38
N GLY A 87 -10.58 -0.60 -17.37
CA GLY A 87 -11.09 0.75 -17.62
C GLY A 87 -11.94 1.36 -16.49
N LYS A 88 -11.93 0.82 -15.27
CA LYS A 88 -12.83 1.28 -14.18
C LYS A 88 -12.15 2.04 -13.05
N VAL A 89 -10.83 1.98 -12.95
CA VAL A 89 -10.08 2.60 -11.86
C VAL A 89 -9.87 4.08 -12.14
N LYS A 90 -10.31 4.94 -11.22
CA LYS A 90 -10.17 6.39 -11.34
C LYS A 90 -8.78 6.87 -10.98
N LEU A 91 -8.24 6.37 -9.88
CA LEU A 91 -6.89 6.71 -9.40
C LEU A 91 -6.17 5.44 -8.97
N ILE A 92 -4.98 5.25 -9.52
CA ILE A 92 -4.01 4.29 -9.01
C ILE A 92 -2.96 5.07 -8.24
N TYR A 93 -2.74 4.70 -6.98
CA TYR A 93 -1.60 5.13 -6.22
C TYR A 93 -0.73 3.91 -5.94
N ILE A 94 0.57 4.02 -6.16
CA ILE A 94 1.53 2.96 -5.84
C ILE A 94 2.80 3.54 -5.23
N ASP A 95 3.32 2.82 -4.24
CA ASP A 95 4.58 3.07 -3.56
C ASP A 95 5.41 1.79 -3.62
N PRO A 96 5.97 1.47 -4.81
CA PRO A 96 6.67 0.22 -5.02
C PRO A 96 7.98 0.16 -4.22
N PRO A 97 8.59 -1.03 -4.08
CA PRO A 97 9.91 -1.18 -3.49
C PRO A 97 10.91 -0.22 -4.12
N PHE A 98 11.74 0.43 -3.26
CA PHE A 98 12.68 1.46 -3.76
C PHE A 98 14.04 0.91 -4.21
N ASP A 99 14.25 -0.43 -4.10
CA ASP A 99 15.54 -1.08 -4.34
C ASP A 99 16.66 -0.41 -3.52
N SER A 100 16.35 -0.18 -2.23
CA SER A 100 17.24 0.50 -1.30
C SER A 100 18.41 -0.36 -0.85
N GLY A 101 18.36 -1.67 -1.10
CA GLY A 101 19.30 -2.67 -0.63
C GLY A 101 19.17 -2.95 0.88
N ALA A 102 18.10 -2.52 1.51
CA ALA A 102 17.83 -2.71 2.93
C ALA A 102 16.73 -3.76 3.14
N ASP A 103 16.88 -4.55 4.20
CA ASP A 103 15.80 -5.38 4.70
C ASP A 103 14.89 -4.52 5.58
N TYR A 104 13.60 -4.50 5.28
CA TYR A 104 12.62 -3.81 6.11
C TYR A 104 12.14 -4.76 7.21
N VAL A 105 12.45 -4.41 8.43
CA VAL A 105 12.27 -5.26 9.60
C VAL A 105 11.23 -4.65 10.53
N ARG A 106 10.19 -5.42 10.86
CA ARG A 106 9.21 -5.05 11.88
C ARG A 106 9.76 -5.42 13.26
N LYS A 107 9.83 -4.45 14.16
CA LYS A 107 10.11 -4.70 15.56
C LYS A 107 8.83 -5.09 16.26
N VAL A 108 8.79 -6.32 16.74
CA VAL A 108 7.63 -6.89 17.44
C VAL A 108 7.95 -6.99 18.92
N ALA A 109 7.06 -6.48 19.77
CA ALA A 109 7.18 -6.54 21.23
C ALA A 109 5.92 -7.18 21.83
N LEU A 110 6.06 -7.81 22.98
CA LEU A 110 4.92 -8.35 23.73
C LEU A 110 3.97 -7.22 24.16
N ARG A 111 2.66 -7.50 24.15
CA ARG A 111 1.63 -6.56 24.60
C ARG A 111 1.53 -6.54 26.12
N GLY A 112 1.09 -5.41 26.67
CA GLY A 112 0.79 -5.28 28.11
C GLY A 112 1.98 -5.37 29.06
N VAL A 113 3.18 -5.61 28.56
CA VAL A 113 4.39 -5.65 29.36
C VAL A 113 4.86 -4.21 29.60
N THR A 114 4.19 -3.50 30.50
CA THR A 114 4.60 -2.19 30.94
C THR A 114 5.32 -2.29 32.29
N GLY A 115 6.64 -2.15 32.24
CA GLY A 115 7.36 -1.42 33.30
C GLY A 115 7.47 -2.00 34.69
N THR A 116 7.42 -3.30 34.95
CA THR A 116 8.03 -3.88 36.16
C THR A 116 9.48 -4.30 35.94
N ALA A 117 9.96 -4.29 34.76
CA ALA A 117 11.37 -4.42 34.39
C ALA A 117 11.93 -3.10 33.83
N LYS A 118 11.64 -1.96 34.46
CA LYS A 118 12.49 -0.78 34.34
C LYS A 118 13.72 -0.95 35.21
N LEU A 119 14.49 -1.95 34.94
CA LEU A 119 15.92 -1.91 35.07
C LEU A 119 16.43 -1.70 33.66
N ASP A 120 16.76 -0.43 33.38
CA ASP A 120 17.53 0.01 32.23
C ASP A 120 16.92 -0.25 30.81
N GLY A 121 15.74 0.34 30.51
CA GLY A 121 15.45 0.77 29.14
C GLY A 121 15.23 -0.30 28.06
N GLU A 122 15.22 -1.59 28.34
CA GLU A 122 15.04 -2.65 27.38
C GLU A 122 13.56 -3.07 27.28
N SER A 123 12.95 -2.69 26.17
CA SER A 123 11.69 -3.30 25.74
C SER A 123 12.00 -4.73 25.25
N TYR A 124 11.28 -5.75 25.77
CA TYR A 124 11.38 -7.11 25.26
C TYR A 124 10.89 -7.16 23.81
N THR A 125 11.84 -7.13 22.89
CA THR A 125 11.56 -7.24 21.45
C THR A 125 11.61 -8.71 21.07
N LEU A 126 10.55 -9.25 20.45
CA LEU A 126 10.47 -10.66 19.99
C LEU A 126 11.44 -10.96 18.83
N GLY A 127 12.27 -10.02 18.47
CA GLY A 127 13.17 -10.07 17.35
C GLY A 127 12.69 -9.25 16.18
N GLU A 128 13.52 -9.18 15.18
CA GLU A 128 13.25 -8.48 13.95
C GLU A 128 12.61 -9.45 12.97
N GLN A 129 11.36 -9.23 12.58
CA GLN A 129 10.70 -10.00 11.53
C GLN A 129 10.93 -9.27 10.19
N ILE A 130 11.65 -9.92 9.27
CA ILE A 130 11.85 -9.38 7.93
C ILE A 130 10.51 -9.38 7.21
N GLN A 131 9.93 -8.20 7.02
CA GLN A 131 8.67 -8.04 6.31
C GLN A 131 8.89 -8.01 4.79
N TYR A 132 10.08 -7.57 4.38
CA TYR A 132 10.31 -7.29 2.98
C TYR A 132 11.81 -7.06 2.70
N THR A 133 12.33 -7.74 1.70
CA THR A 133 13.71 -7.60 1.23
C THR A 133 13.72 -6.75 -0.04
N ASP A 134 14.30 -5.54 0.04
CA ASP A 134 14.35 -4.58 -1.06
C ASP A 134 15.68 -4.68 -1.85
N ILE A 135 15.95 -5.87 -2.38
CA ILE A 135 17.18 -6.17 -3.09
C ILE A 135 16.87 -6.78 -4.45
N TRP A 136 17.16 -6.02 -5.49
CA TRP A 136 16.91 -6.43 -6.87
C TRP A 136 18.17 -6.28 -7.70
N ALA A 137 18.43 -7.21 -8.63
CA ALA A 137 19.27 -6.90 -9.76
C ALA A 137 18.58 -5.85 -10.62
N ASN A 138 19.28 -4.77 -11.02
CA ASN A 138 18.68 -3.61 -11.71
C ASN A 138 17.71 -4.00 -12.85
N ASP A 139 18.10 -4.95 -13.69
CA ASP A 139 17.33 -5.36 -14.85
C ASP A 139 16.03 -6.08 -14.45
N ASN A 140 16.05 -6.85 -13.36
CA ASN A 140 14.86 -7.53 -12.82
C ASN A 140 13.86 -6.52 -12.24
N TYR A 141 14.33 -5.50 -11.55
CA TYR A 141 13.46 -4.44 -11.01
C TYR A 141 12.74 -3.68 -12.13
N LEU A 142 13.48 -3.32 -13.20
CA LEU A 142 12.88 -2.61 -14.33
C LEU A 142 11.84 -3.47 -15.06
N GLN A 143 12.13 -4.76 -15.26
CA GLN A 143 11.16 -5.69 -15.85
C GLN A 143 9.93 -5.89 -14.96
N PHE A 144 10.14 -6.04 -13.65
CA PHE A 144 9.08 -6.14 -12.65
C PHE A 144 8.14 -4.95 -12.71
N MET A 145 8.67 -3.73 -12.69
CA MET A 145 7.86 -2.50 -12.74
C MET A 145 7.18 -2.30 -14.10
N TYR A 146 7.91 -2.57 -15.19
CA TYR A 146 7.36 -2.46 -16.55
C TYR A 146 6.09 -3.30 -16.73
N GLU A 147 6.14 -4.57 -16.34
CA GLU A 147 5.00 -5.49 -16.48
C GLU A 147 3.77 -4.99 -15.69
N ARG A 148 3.99 -4.52 -14.46
CA ARG A 148 2.91 -4.02 -13.59
C ARG A 148 2.32 -2.72 -14.10
N LEU A 149 3.15 -1.78 -14.55
CA LEU A 149 2.68 -0.52 -15.15
C LEU A 149 1.83 -0.76 -16.41
N MET A 150 2.19 -1.78 -17.23
CA MET A 150 1.37 -2.17 -18.38
C MET A 150 -0.03 -2.66 -17.97
N LEU A 151 -0.14 -3.48 -16.94
CA LEU A 151 -1.41 -3.99 -16.41
C LEU A 151 -2.24 -2.87 -15.76
N LEU A 152 -1.59 -2.03 -14.96
CA LEU A 152 -2.21 -0.89 -14.28
C LEU A 152 -2.83 0.10 -15.29
N LYS A 153 -2.14 0.35 -16.41
CA LYS A 153 -2.68 1.20 -17.49
C LYS A 153 -3.99 0.67 -18.04
N GLU A 154 -4.13 -0.66 -18.22
CA GLU A 154 -5.35 -1.27 -18.72
C GLU A 154 -6.53 -1.15 -17.73
N LEU A 155 -6.26 -1.14 -16.42
CA LEU A 155 -7.28 -1.00 -15.37
C LEU A 155 -7.80 0.44 -15.24
N LEU A 156 -6.99 1.45 -15.60
CA LEU A 156 -7.38 2.86 -15.52
C LEU A 156 -8.55 3.19 -16.44
N ASP A 157 -9.44 4.06 -15.98
CA ASP A 157 -10.48 4.70 -16.77
C ASP A 157 -9.89 5.36 -18.03
N ASP A 158 -10.51 5.13 -19.19
CA ASP A 158 -9.96 5.55 -20.48
C ASP A 158 -9.92 7.08 -20.64
N GLU A 159 -10.88 7.78 -20.07
CA GLU A 159 -11.02 9.24 -20.24
C GLU A 159 -10.35 10.02 -19.10
N ARG A 160 -10.51 9.57 -17.85
CA ARG A 160 -10.16 10.32 -16.64
C ARG A 160 -9.27 9.57 -15.68
N GLY A 161 -8.74 8.41 -16.06
CA GLY A 161 -7.86 7.61 -15.22
C GLY A 161 -6.51 8.29 -14.96
N LEU A 162 -6.05 8.23 -13.73
CA LEU A 162 -4.79 8.80 -13.27
C LEU A 162 -3.97 7.76 -12.50
N ILE A 163 -2.66 7.83 -12.65
CA ILE A 163 -1.71 7.09 -11.82
C ILE A 163 -0.75 8.04 -11.13
N SER A 164 -0.55 7.81 -9.84
CA SER A 164 0.46 8.47 -9.02
C SER A 164 1.44 7.42 -8.50
N LEU A 165 2.71 7.52 -8.89
CA LEU A 165 3.77 6.62 -8.46
C LEU A 165 4.73 7.39 -7.55
N GLN A 166 4.81 6.97 -6.28
CA GLN A 166 5.77 7.50 -5.33
C GLN A 166 7.07 6.70 -5.39
N CYS A 167 8.19 7.39 -5.31
CA CYS A 167 9.52 6.77 -5.26
C CYS A 167 10.54 7.67 -4.58
N ASP A 168 11.66 7.07 -4.21
CA ASP A 168 12.83 7.81 -3.76
C ASP A 168 13.74 8.21 -4.95
N TRP A 169 14.79 8.96 -4.64
CA TRP A 169 15.74 9.46 -5.64
C TRP A 169 16.53 8.37 -6.38
N ARG A 170 16.70 7.17 -5.79
CA ARG A 170 17.54 6.11 -6.34
C ARG A 170 17.02 5.59 -7.68
N LYS A 171 15.72 5.33 -7.74
CA LYS A 171 15.05 4.76 -8.93
C LYS A 171 14.13 5.73 -9.65
N GLY A 172 13.90 6.92 -9.11
CA GLY A 172 12.96 7.90 -9.65
C GLY A 172 13.18 8.20 -11.14
N HIS A 173 14.42 8.37 -11.56
CA HIS A 173 14.77 8.62 -12.97
C HIS A 173 14.44 7.45 -13.91
N HIS A 174 14.66 6.21 -13.48
CA HIS A 174 14.29 5.02 -14.26
C HIS A 174 12.77 4.84 -14.32
N LEU A 175 12.09 5.00 -13.18
CA LEU A 175 10.62 4.87 -13.10
C LEU A 175 9.93 5.95 -13.94
N ARG A 176 10.49 7.18 -13.96
CA ARG A 176 10.00 8.23 -14.85
C ARG A 176 10.11 7.84 -16.33
N CYS A 177 11.23 7.26 -16.76
CA CYS A 177 11.40 6.77 -18.13
C CYS A 177 10.42 5.63 -18.47
N LEU A 178 10.18 4.71 -17.53
CA LEU A 178 9.18 3.64 -17.71
C LEU A 178 7.76 4.20 -17.81
N LEU A 179 7.40 5.18 -17.00
CA LEU A 179 6.10 5.85 -17.08
C LEU A 179 5.93 6.59 -18.41
N ASP A 180 6.98 7.28 -18.89
CA ASP A 180 6.95 7.92 -20.22
C ASP A 180 6.78 6.87 -21.34
N GLU A 181 7.42 5.71 -21.24
CA GLU A 181 7.26 4.61 -22.21
C GLU A 181 5.85 4.02 -22.18
N VAL A 182 5.32 3.73 -20.99
CA VAL A 182 4.04 3.03 -20.84
C VAL A 182 2.86 3.97 -21.09
N PHE A 183 2.87 5.17 -20.51
CA PHE A 183 1.74 6.10 -20.57
C PHE A 183 1.88 7.13 -21.68
N GLY A 184 3.08 7.45 -22.11
CA GLY A 184 3.41 8.54 -23.03
C GLY A 184 3.87 9.79 -22.27
N ALA A 185 4.96 10.42 -22.71
CA ALA A 185 5.49 11.62 -22.08
C ALA A 185 4.49 12.82 -22.13
N GLU A 186 3.62 12.85 -23.13
CA GLU A 186 2.55 13.84 -23.28
C GLU A 186 1.47 13.72 -22.23
N ASN A 187 1.38 12.58 -21.55
CA ASN A 187 0.44 12.30 -20.46
C ASN A 187 0.99 12.61 -19.07
N PHE A 188 2.23 13.05 -18.99
CA PHE A 188 2.79 13.54 -17.74
C PHE A 188 2.08 14.83 -17.27
N ARG A 189 1.72 14.88 -16.00
CA ARG A 189 0.99 16.01 -15.39
C ARG A 189 1.79 16.76 -14.35
N GLY A 190 2.84 16.17 -13.84
CA GLY A 190 3.75 16.82 -12.89
C GLY A 190 4.47 15.83 -11.98
N GLU A 191 5.49 16.34 -11.33
CA GLU A 191 6.20 15.70 -10.24
C GLU A 191 5.87 16.45 -8.96
N ILE A 192 5.33 15.77 -7.97
CA ILE A 192 5.05 16.32 -6.64
C ILE A 192 6.20 15.94 -5.73
N LEU A 193 6.77 16.92 -5.05
CA LEU A 193 7.85 16.75 -4.10
C LEU A 193 7.28 16.70 -2.67
N ILE A 194 7.52 15.58 -1.99
CA ILE A 194 7.09 15.35 -0.61
C ILE A 194 8.33 15.32 0.29
N ARG A 195 8.26 15.94 1.46
CA ARG A 195 9.37 15.91 2.43
C ARG A 195 9.70 14.48 2.82
N ALA A 196 10.97 14.10 2.75
CA ALA A 196 11.49 12.85 3.28
C ALA A 196 12.12 13.07 4.68
N GLY A 197 12.05 12.07 5.54
CA GLY A 197 12.76 12.09 6.81
C GLY A 197 14.25 12.03 6.58
N THR A 198 14.96 13.11 6.87
CA THR A 198 16.42 13.16 6.75
C THR A 198 17.07 12.89 8.10
N LYS A 199 17.94 11.88 8.16
CA LYS A 199 18.92 11.78 9.24
C LYS A 199 20.04 12.77 8.89
N ASN A 200 20.22 13.80 9.71
CA ASN A 200 21.27 14.80 9.47
C ASN A 200 22.64 14.25 9.86
N VAL A 201 23.14 13.34 9.02
CA VAL A 201 24.46 12.69 9.20
C VAL A 201 25.60 13.69 8.92
N GLN A 202 25.33 14.75 8.15
CA GLN A 202 26.31 15.76 7.76
C GLN A 202 26.95 16.50 8.95
N SER A 203 26.19 16.64 10.06
CA SER A 203 26.70 17.29 11.27
C SER A 203 27.81 16.52 11.99
N GLN A 204 28.06 15.27 11.60
CA GLN A 204 29.06 14.40 12.23
C GLN A 204 30.39 14.31 11.45
N PHE A 205 30.45 14.87 10.25
CA PHE A 205 31.62 14.78 9.37
C PHE A 205 31.97 16.17 8.82
N GLU A 206 33.25 16.45 8.68
CA GLU A 206 33.77 17.68 8.04
C GLU A 206 33.54 17.67 6.53
N GLU A 207 33.57 16.49 5.88
CA GLU A 207 33.34 16.30 4.46
C GLU A 207 32.33 15.19 4.22
N VAL A 208 31.49 15.32 3.17
CA VAL A 208 30.48 14.34 2.78
C VAL A 208 30.63 13.99 1.30
N SER A 209 30.48 12.71 0.98
CA SER A 209 30.58 12.21 -0.39
C SER A 209 29.37 12.56 -1.27
N SER A 210 28.23 12.89 -0.67
CA SER A 210 26.99 13.22 -1.38
C SER A 210 26.05 14.09 -0.52
N LEU A 211 25.18 14.84 -1.18
CA LEU A 211 24.12 15.60 -0.51
C LEU A 211 23.06 14.64 0.05
N THR A 212 22.55 14.97 1.22
CA THR A 212 21.40 14.27 1.80
C THR A 212 20.12 14.68 1.04
N THR A 213 19.40 13.69 0.51
CA THR A 213 18.13 13.93 -0.18
C THR A 213 17.03 14.21 0.83
N GLY A 214 16.35 15.33 0.69
CA GLY A 214 15.30 15.80 1.61
C GLY A 214 13.88 15.57 1.11
N ASN A 215 13.69 14.86 -0.03
CA ASN A 215 12.38 14.64 -0.62
C ASN A 215 12.26 13.27 -1.28
N ASN A 216 11.02 12.80 -1.37
CA ASN A 216 10.58 11.76 -2.28
C ASN A 216 9.77 12.41 -3.41
N SER A 217 9.75 11.76 -4.58
CA SER A 217 8.99 12.20 -5.75
C SER A 217 7.72 11.37 -5.91
N MET A 218 6.65 12.04 -6.34
CA MET A 218 5.39 11.42 -6.74
C MET A 218 5.11 11.83 -8.20
N PHE A 219 5.25 10.90 -9.14
CA PHE A 219 5.02 11.16 -10.57
C PHE A 219 3.54 10.97 -10.90
N LEU A 220 2.92 11.99 -11.49
CA LEU A 220 1.52 11.98 -11.87
C LEU A 220 1.36 11.88 -13.38
N TYR A 221 0.62 10.86 -13.83
CA TYR A 221 0.27 10.63 -15.24
C TYR A 221 -1.23 10.43 -15.41
N THR A 222 -1.73 10.79 -16.58
CA THR A 222 -3.10 10.46 -17.03
C THR A 222 -3.06 9.36 -18.08
N LYS A 223 -4.16 8.60 -18.23
CA LYS A 223 -4.28 7.63 -19.33
C LYS A 223 -4.55 8.32 -20.67
N SER A 224 -5.34 9.41 -20.65
CA SER A 224 -5.67 10.21 -21.82
C SER A 224 -4.97 11.55 -21.79
N ARG A 225 -4.55 12.04 -22.97
CA ARG A 225 -3.98 13.37 -23.16
C ARG A 225 -4.98 14.49 -22.86
N ASP A 226 -6.25 14.24 -23.09
CA ASP A 226 -7.32 15.25 -22.97
C ASP A 226 -7.76 15.44 -21.51
N THR A 227 -7.33 14.58 -20.61
CA THR A 227 -7.63 14.69 -19.18
C THR A 227 -6.98 15.94 -18.60
N LYS A 228 -7.82 16.85 -18.08
CA LYS A 228 -7.40 18.05 -17.36
C LYS A 228 -7.49 17.81 -15.86
N LEU A 229 -6.52 18.36 -15.13
CA LEU A 229 -6.56 18.34 -13.66
C LEU A 229 -7.36 19.55 -13.14
N PRO A 230 -8.11 19.39 -12.05
CA PRO A 230 -8.68 20.56 -11.35
C PRO A 230 -7.57 21.43 -10.77
N LYS A 231 -7.89 22.68 -10.39
CA LYS A 231 -6.96 23.53 -9.64
C LYS A 231 -6.60 22.84 -8.33
N LEU A 232 -5.31 22.77 -8.01
CA LEU A 232 -4.86 22.31 -6.71
C LEU A 232 -4.91 23.50 -5.75
N VAL A 233 -5.80 23.43 -4.77
CA VAL A 233 -6.09 24.51 -3.84
C VAL A 233 -6.05 24.00 -2.40
N ASP A 234 -5.65 24.90 -1.51
CA ASP A 234 -5.82 24.74 -0.06
C ASP A 234 -6.95 25.68 0.39
N ARG A 235 -7.93 25.18 1.12
CA ARG A 235 -9.03 25.99 1.61
C ARG A 235 -8.59 26.81 2.80
N LEU A 236 -8.88 28.11 2.75
CA LEU A 236 -8.59 29.04 3.81
C LEU A 236 -9.78 29.06 4.80
N ARG A 237 -9.49 29.15 6.09
CA ARG A 237 -10.52 29.31 7.13
C ARG A 237 -11.27 30.63 7.04
N GLN A 238 -10.65 31.64 6.46
CA GLN A 238 -11.22 32.98 6.24
C GLN A 238 -10.97 33.41 4.80
N PHE A 239 -11.91 34.16 4.22
CA PHE A 239 -11.71 34.75 2.90
C PHE A 239 -10.57 35.75 2.92
N GLU A 240 -9.64 35.67 1.96
CA GLU A 240 -8.76 36.78 1.61
C GLU A 240 -9.61 37.83 0.93
N PRO A 241 -9.60 39.10 1.40
CA PRO A 241 -10.36 40.16 0.76
C PRO A 241 -9.89 40.41 -0.68
N GLY A 242 -10.79 40.81 -1.51
CA GLY A 242 -10.47 41.21 -2.87
C GLY A 242 -9.53 42.43 -2.90
N LYS A 243 -8.74 42.53 -3.96
CA LYS A 243 -7.78 43.64 -4.12
C LYS A 243 -7.67 44.07 -5.56
N TRP A 244 -7.31 45.35 -5.74
CA TRP A 244 -6.99 45.89 -7.04
C TRP A 244 -5.52 45.66 -7.37
N ASP A 245 -5.21 45.23 -8.62
CA ASP A 245 -3.86 45.02 -9.13
C ASP A 245 -3.73 45.63 -10.53
N THR A 246 -2.50 45.92 -10.95
CA THR A 246 -2.24 46.57 -12.24
C THR A 246 -2.71 45.71 -13.41
N PHE A 247 -3.43 46.32 -14.34
CA PHE A 247 -3.95 45.69 -15.53
C PHE A 247 -2.90 45.58 -16.64
N TRP A 248 -1.83 46.35 -16.57
CA TRP A 248 -0.70 46.31 -17.48
C TRP A 248 0.20 45.10 -17.23
N ARG A 249 0.80 44.59 -18.31
CA ARG A 249 1.82 43.53 -18.28
C ARG A 249 3.01 43.92 -19.17
N GLY A 250 4.24 43.63 -18.74
CA GLY A 250 5.47 43.86 -19.48
C GLY A 250 5.72 42.94 -20.67
N THR A 251 4.85 41.91 -20.91
CA THR A 251 4.90 41.07 -22.12
C THR A 251 4.35 41.84 -23.32
N ASP A 252 4.86 41.60 -24.52
CA ASP A 252 4.44 42.33 -25.72
C ASP A 252 3.67 41.47 -26.70
N ARG A 253 2.36 41.74 -26.84
CA ARG A 253 1.48 41.20 -27.89
C ARG A 253 0.71 42.36 -28.52
N PRO A 254 1.01 42.79 -29.77
CA PRO A 254 0.37 43.94 -30.39
C PRO A 254 -1.16 43.93 -30.39
N THR A 255 -1.77 42.72 -30.50
CA THR A 255 -3.24 42.55 -30.49
C THR A 255 -3.87 42.82 -29.10
N MET A 256 -3.07 42.95 -28.07
CA MET A 256 -3.50 43.25 -26.70
C MET A 256 -3.24 44.70 -26.30
N ARG A 257 -2.80 45.56 -27.26
CA ARG A 257 -2.68 47.01 -27.13
C ARG A 257 -3.88 47.66 -27.79
N TYR A 258 -4.81 48.10 -26.99
CA TYR A 258 -6.02 48.78 -27.42
C TYR A 258 -6.37 49.89 -26.43
N GLU A 259 -7.18 50.81 -26.85
CA GLU A 259 -7.65 51.90 -25.98
C GLU A 259 -8.63 51.34 -24.92
N LEU A 260 -8.36 51.63 -23.63
CA LEU A 260 -9.19 51.30 -22.50
C LEU A 260 -9.14 52.46 -21.49
N LEU A 261 -10.31 52.97 -21.09
CA LEU A 261 -10.45 54.10 -20.16
C LEU A 261 -9.58 55.33 -20.54
N GLY A 262 -9.46 55.59 -21.86
CA GLY A 262 -8.68 56.69 -22.41
C GLY A 262 -7.16 56.46 -22.42
N GLN A 263 -6.70 55.24 -22.30
CA GLN A 263 -5.27 54.89 -22.30
C GLN A 263 -4.95 53.74 -23.26
N ILE A 264 -3.80 53.87 -23.92
CA ILE A 264 -3.21 52.82 -24.75
C ILE A 264 -1.80 52.54 -24.20
N PRO A 265 -1.40 51.30 -23.90
CA PRO A 265 -0.04 51.03 -23.45
C PRO A 265 1.00 51.42 -24.51
N SER A 266 1.97 52.26 -24.14
CA SER A 266 3.09 52.60 -25.00
C SER A 266 4.08 51.45 -25.15
N ASP A 267 4.22 50.65 -24.11
CA ASP A 267 5.00 49.41 -24.01
C ASP A 267 4.19 48.33 -23.30
N GLY A 268 4.59 47.08 -23.41
CA GLY A 268 3.84 46.00 -22.82
C GLY A 268 2.44 45.79 -23.44
N GLN A 269 1.49 45.35 -22.65
CA GLN A 269 0.13 45.03 -23.10
C GLN A 269 -0.89 45.05 -21.95
N TRP A 270 -2.20 45.05 -22.30
CA TRP A 270 -3.25 44.76 -21.34
C TRP A 270 -3.36 43.25 -21.04
N ARG A 271 -3.90 42.87 -19.86
CA ARG A 271 -4.02 41.47 -19.42
C ARG A 271 -5.03 40.66 -20.21
N TRP A 272 -6.15 41.27 -20.60
CA TRP A 272 -7.27 40.59 -21.26
C TRP A 272 -7.50 41.14 -22.67
N LYS A 273 -8.27 40.36 -23.46
CA LYS A 273 -8.76 40.83 -24.76
C LYS A 273 -9.71 42.02 -24.57
N LYS A 274 -9.85 42.82 -25.60
CA LYS A 274 -10.63 44.07 -25.59
C LYS A 274 -12.07 43.86 -25.12
N GLU A 275 -12.74 42.83 -25.65
CA GLU A 275 -14.13 42.54 -25.33
C GLU A 275 -14.34 42.23 -23.83
N ARG A 276 -13.48 41.38 -23.26
CA ARG A 276 -13.50 41.06 -21.83
C ARG A 276 -13.20 42.28 -20.96
N ALA A 277 -12.22 43.07 -21.35
CA ALA A 277 -11.85 44.28 -20.60
C ALA A 277 -12.95 45.32 -20.60
N VAL A 278 -13.63 45.55 -21.75
CA VAL A 278 -14.76 46.47 -21.86
C VAL A 278 -15.93 46.00 -21.01
N GLN A 279 -16.25 44.69 -21.04
CA GLN A 279 -17.31 44.14 -20.19
C GLN A 279 -16.96 44.32 -18.70
N ALA A 280 -15.70 44.11 -18.32
CA ALA A 280 -15.25 44.28 -16.93
C ALA A 280 -15.36 45.77 -16.46
N VAL A 281 -15.15 46.70 -17.35
CA VAL A 281 -15.39 48.15 -17.07
C VAL A 281 -16.88 48.39 -16.86
N GLN A 282 -17.75 47.83 -17.71
CA GLN A 282 -19.20 47.97 -17.60
C GLN A 282 -19.72 47.32 -16.30
N ASN A 283 -19.21 46.15 -15.94
CA ASN A 283 -19.58 45.50 -14.69
C ASN A 283 -19.23 46.36 -13.47
N TYR A 284 -18.05 47.03 -13.49
CA TYR A 284 -17.67 47.91 -12.39
C TYR A 284 -18.52 49.17 -12.35
N GLN A 285 -18.90 49.75 -13.49
CA GLN A 285 -19.82 50.88 -13.57
C GLN A 285 -21.21 50.48 -13.02
N THR A 286 -21.72 49.33 -13.41
CA THR A 286 -22.99 48.80 -12.90
C THR A 286 -22.97 48.64 -11.38
N TYR A 287 -21.85 48.14 -10.82
CA TYR A 287 -21.68 48.06 -9.38
C TYR A 287 -21.77 49.44 -8.72
N LEU A 288 -20.99 50.41 -9.25
CA LEU A 288 -20.99 51.80 -8.70
C LEU A 288 -22.35 52.47 -8.74
N GLU A 289 -23.12 52.26 -9.81
CA GLU A 289 -24.43 52.90 -10.00
C GLU A 289 -25.55 52.25 -9.17
N LYS A 290 -25.49 50.97 -8.94
CA LYS A 290 -26.63 50.21 -8.39
C LYS A 290 -26.41 49.64 -7.00
N VAL A 291 -25.17 49.40 -6.60
CA VAL A 291 -24.87 48.55 -5.45
C VAL A 291 -23.90 49.16 -4.46
N ALA A 292 -22.99 50.01 -4.87
CA ALA A 292 -21.87 50.53 -4.07
C ALA A 292 -22.27 51.23 -2.77
N ASP A 293 -23.49 51.81 -2.75
CA ASP A 293 -24.02 52.50 -1.57
C ASP A 293 -24.39 51.53 -0.43
N ASN A 294 -24.68 50.26 -0.76
CA ASN A 294 -25.23 49.28 0.19
C ASN A 294 -24.34 48.05 0.45
N ARG A 295 -23.44 47.75 -0.46
CA ARG A 295 -22.55 46.55 -0.38
C ARG A 295 -21.15 46.86 -0.87
N THR A 296 -20.17 46.26 -0.23
CA THR A 296 -18.79 46.26 -0.74
C THR A 296 -18.69 45.48 -2.05
N LEU A 297 -17.59 45.71 -2.82
CA LEU A 297 -17.36 44.98 -4.07
C LEU A 297 -17.18 43.46 -3.82
N ASP A 298 -16.60 43.13 -2.67
CA ASP A 298 -16.45 41.72 -2.24
C ASP A 298 -17.82 41.04 -2.03
N GLU A 299 -18.71 41.69 -1.26
CA GLU A 299 -20.05 41.17 -0.99
C GLU A 299 -20.90 41.07 -2.26
N TYR A 300 -20.75 42.05 -3.16
CA TYR A 300 -21.44 42.03 -4.46
C TYR A 300 -20.95 40.88 -5.33
N TYR A 301 -19.63 40.69 -5.44
CA TYR A 301 -19.04 39.61 -6.23
C TYR A 301 -19.47 38.24 -5.70
N LEU A 302 -19.36 38.05 -4.38
CA LEU A 302 -19.75 36.76 -3.75
C LEU A 302 -21.24 36.48 -3.88
N GLY A 303 -22.11 37.48 -3.73
CA GLY A 303 -23.53 37.31 -3.93
C GLY A 303 -23.91 36.91 -5.36
N VAL A 304 -23.33 37.54 -6.37
CA VAL A 304 -23.59 37.15 -7.77
C VAL A 304 -23.03 35.75 -8.08
N LEU A 305 -21.86 35.41 -7.52
CA LEU A 305 -21.29 34.08 -7.68
C LEU A 305 -22.15 32.99 -7.05
N GLU A 306 -22.77 33.27 -5.89
CA GLU A 306 -23.66 32.33 -5.17
C GLU A 306 -25.03 32.21 -5.84
N ASP A 307 -25.63 33.32 -6.25
CA ASP A 307 -26.98 33.37 -6.83
C ASP A 307 -27.03 32.92 -8.30
N GLU A 308 -26.04 33.29 -9.09
CA GLU A 308 -26.04 33.13 -10.57
C GLU A 308 -24.95 32.19 -11.09
N GLU A 309 -24.03 31.72 -10.24
CA GLU A 309 -22.84 30.94 -10.61
C GLU A 309 -21.93 31.62 -11.66
N ILE A 310 -21.96 32.97 -11.70
CA ILE A 310 -21.21 33.79 -12.67
C ILE A 310 -20.01 34.48 -12.00
N GLU A 311 -18.80 34.25 -12.53
CA GLU A 311 -17.61 34.97 -12.13
C GLU A 311 -17.58 36.36 -12.85
N LEU A 312 -17.76 37.47 -12.13
CA LEU A 312 -17.69 38.81 -12.67
C LEU A 312 -16.26 39.32 -12.68
N ASP A 313 -15.85 39.91 -13.80
CA ASP A 313 -14.59 40.67 -13.91
C ASP A 313 -14.86 42.17 -13.70
N PHE A 314 -13.92 42.89 -13.05
CA PHE A 314 -14.00 44.32 -12.89
C PHE A 314 -12.68 45.00 -13.27
N VAL A 315 -12.78 46.13 -13.93
CA VAL A 315 -11.64 47.00 -14.31
C VAL A 315 -12.00 48.43 -14.00
N ARG A 316 -11.07 49.18 -13.41
CA ARG A 316 -11.20 50.61 -13.11
C ARG A 316 -9.93 51.37 -13.49
N LYS A 317 -10.04 52.69 -13.48
CA LYS A 317 -8.92 53.61 -13.44
C LYS A 317 -8.87 54.20 -12.04
N ASP A 318 -7.73 54.11 -11.37
CA ASP A 318 -7.57 54.69 -10.04
C ASP A 318 -7.31 56.21 -10.11
N GLU A 319 -7.18 56.88 -8.96
CA GLU A 319 -6.94 58.32 -8.83
C GLU A 319 -5.58 58.75 -9.42
N SER A 320 -4.60 57.83 -9.48
CA SER A 320 -3.30 58.08 -10.09
C SER A 320 -3.33 57.95 -11.62
N GLY A 321 -4.45 57.54 -12.18
CA GLY A 321 -4.60 57.26 -13.59
C GLY A 321 -4.19 55.84 -14.03
N THR A 322 -3.84 54.95 -13.10
CA THR A 322 -3.44 53.57 -13.41
C THR A 322 -4.67 52.71 -13.67
N VAL A 323 -4.66 51.97 -14.78
CA VAL A 323 -5.71 50.97 -15.05
C VAL A 323 -5.46 49.71 -14.21
N GLN A 324 -6.44 49.33 -13.42
CA GLN A 324 -6.40 48.22 -12.47
C GLN A 324 -7.53 47.23 -12.76
N TYR A 325 -7.26 45.95 -12.52
CA TYR A 325 -8.29 44.91 -12.48
C TYR A 325 -8.50 44.42 -11.05
N TYR A 326 -9.71 44.00 -10.78
CA TYR A 326 -10.05 43.45 -9.49
C TYR A 326 -9.68 41.97 -9.40
N VAL A 327 -8.94 41.57 -8.35
CA VAL A 327 -8.70 40.22 -7.95
C VAL A 327 -9.77 39.90 -6.90
N PRO A 328 -10.75 39.02 -7.20
CA PRO A 328 -11.88 38.81 -6.31
C PRO A 328 -11.47 38.16 -5.00
N PRO A 329 -12.30 38.29 -3.95
CA PRO A 329 -12.12 37.58 -2.69
C PRO A 329 -12.13 36.07 -2.92
N ARG A 330 -11.29 35.39 -2.19
CA ARG A 330 -11.16 33.94 -2.32
C ARG A 330 -10.94 33.25 -0.98
N ASN A 331 -11.55 32.10 -0.81
CA ASN A 331 -11.34 31.24 0.36
C ASN A 331 -10.34 30.10 0.09
N TYR A 332 -9.51 30.25 -0.93
CA TYR A 332 -8.52 29.25 -1.27
C TYR A 332 -7.18 29.87 -1.69
N LYS A 333 -6.12 29.14 -1.43
CA LYS A 333 -4.77 29.42 -1.91
C LYS A 333 -4.38 28.37 -2.96
N LEU A 334 -3.82 28.83 -4.08
CA LEU A 334 -3.26 27.91 -5.07
C LEU A 334 -1.98 27.27 -4.50
N LEU A 335 -1.91 25.95 -4.54
CA LEU A 335 -0.75 25.19 -4.16
C LEU A 335 0.10 24.88 -5.40
N SER A 336 1.39 24.68 -5.16
CA SER A 336 2.33 24.17 -6.16
C SER A 336 2.51 22.65 -6.00
N ASN A 337 3.42 22.09 -6.77
CA ASN A 337 3.84 20.70 -6.65
C ASN A 337 4.83 20.43 -5.49
N ILE A 338 5.13 21.41 -4.65
CA ILE A 338 6.02 21.27 -3.49
C ILE A 338 5.15 21.15 -2.24
N TRP A 339 5.06 19.94 -1.69
CA TRP A 339 4.22 19.61 -0.53
C TRP A 339 5.07 19.41 0.74
N PHE A 340 5.91 20.39 1.08
CA PHE A 340 6.74 20.39 2.28
C PHE A 340 6.02 20.94 3.51
N ASP A 341 4.82 21.49 3.31
CA ASP A 341 3.92 21.96 4.34
C ASP A 341 3.22 20.83 5.11
N LEU A 342 3.15 19.62 4.52
CA LEU A 342 2.50 18.49 5.14
C LEU A 342 3.33 17.90 6.29
N SER A 343 2.63 17.47 7.36
CA SER A 343 3.27 16.83 8.49
C SER A 343 3.92 15.51 8.08
N TYR A 344 5.08 15.25 8.66
CA TYR A 344 5.84 14.02 8.45
C TYR A 344 5.91 13.16 9.73
N ARG A 345 5.15 13.53 10.77
CA ARG A 345 5.24 12.91 12.08
C ARG A 345 3.98 12.12 12.41
N GLY A 346 4.19 10.90 12.89
CA GLY A 346 3.16 10.00 13.41
C GLY A 346 2.76 8.91 12.43
N THR A 347 2.99 7.70 12.82
CA THR A 347 2.48 6.49 12.18
C THR A 347 1.35 5.95 13.04
N GLN A 348 0.35 5.32 12.43
CA GLN A 348 -0.79 4.73 13.14
C GLN A 348 -0.57 3.24 13.43
N THR A 349 0.34 2.61 12.69
CA THR A 349 0.68 1.19 12.82
C THR A 349 2.16 1.02 13.12
N ASP A 350 2.57 -0.18 13.51
CA ASP A 350 3.98 -0.55 13.69
C ASP A 350 4.63 -1.07 12.39
N TYR A 351 3.99 -0.83 11.23
CA TYR A 351 4.52 -1.27 9.95
C TYR A 351 5.72 -0.39 9.54
N PRO A 352 6.90 -0.99 9.22
CA PRO A 352 8.16 -0.25 9.06
C PRO A 352 8.15 0.83 7.99
N THR A 353 7.36 0.65 6.95
CA THR A 353 7.29 1.55 5.77
C THR A 353 5.97 2.31 5.69
N GLU A 354 5.25 2.45 6.82
CA GLU A 354 3.98 3.17 6.83
C GLU A 354 4.14 4.60 6.32
N LYS A 355 3.27 4.99 5.40
CA LYS A 355 3.21 6.35 4.86
C LYS A 355 2.20 7.18 5.65
N HIS A 356 2.47 8.49 5.75
CA HIS A 356 1.52 9.43 6.32
C HIS A 356 0.27 9.54 5.46
N GLU A 357 -0.89 9.70 6.10
CA GLU A 357 -2.16 9.86 5.40
C GLU A 357 -2.30 11.21 4.67
N GLU A 358 -1.76 12.30 5.24
CA GLU A 358 -1.96 13.66 4.72
C GLU A 358 -1.65 13.85 3.21
N PRO A 359 -0.53 13.35 2.66
CA PRO A 359 -0.27 13.46 1.23
C PRO A 359 -1.30 12.72 0.37
N LEU A 360 -1.79 11.56 0.86
CA LEU A 360 -2.81 10.77 0.17
C LEU A 360 -4.19 11.42 0.28
N VAL A 361 -4.54 11.99 1.43
CA VAL A 361 -5.76 12.78 1.61
C VAL A 361 -5.79 13.90 0.59
N ARG A 362 -4.74 14.75 0.55
CA ARG A 362 -4.63 15.87 -0.43
C ARG A 362 -4.71 15.38 -1.87
N LEU A 363 -4.03 14.29 -2.22
CA LEU A 363 -4.06 13.70 -3.56
C LEU A 363 -5.47 13.23 -3.95
N MET A 364 -6.14 12.49 -3.06
CA MET A 364 -7.46 11.92 -3.33
C MET A 364 -8.56 12.99 -3.37
N GLU A 365 -8.54 13.97 -2.47
CA GLU A 365 -9.49 15.09 -2.49
C GLU A 365 -9.33 15.93 -3.76
N TRP A 366 -8.10 16.16 -4.19
CA TRP A 366 -7.82 16.91 -5.41
C TRP A 366 -8.29 16.17 -6.67
N LEU A 367 -7.97 14.88 -6.82
CA LEU A 367 -8.10 14.16 -8.09
C LEU A 367 -9.35 13.26 -8.19
N THR A 368 -10.04 13.03 -7.10
CA THR A 368 -11.16 12.09 -7.05
C THR A 368 -12.39 12.67 -6.36
N ARG A 369 -13.52 11.99 -6.51
CA ARG A 369 -14.78 12.30 -5.84
C ARG A 369 -15.26 11.07 -5.05
N PRO A 370 -16.14 11.25 -4.05
CA PRO A 370 -16.81 10.14 -3.37
C PRO A 370 -17.36 9.11 -4.36
N GLY A 371 -17.24 7.83 -4.02
CA GLY A 371 -17.63 6.73 -4.89
C GLY A 371 -16.65 6.37 -6.01
N ASN A 372 -15.61 7.16 -6.30
CA ASN A 372 -14.57 6.78 -7.26
C ASN A 372 -13.78 5.55 -6.78
N LEU A 373 -13.31 4.74 -7.72
CA LEU A 373 -12.51 3.56 -7.43
C LEU A 373 -11.02 3.90 -7.38
N ILE A 374 -10.39 3.56 -6.27
CA ILE A 374 -8.96 3.70 -6.00
C ILE A 374 -8.32 2.32 -6.02
N LEU A 375 -7.12 2.19 -6.57
CA LEU A 375 -6.36 0.94 -6.55
C LEU A 375 -4.93 1.18 -6.08
N ASP A 376 -4.46 0.29 -5.19
CA ASP A 376 -3.06 0.21 -4.76
C ASP A 376 -2.61 -1.25 -4.75
N CYS A 377 -1.65 -1.58 -5.61
CA CYS A 377 -1.13 -2.94 -5.72
C CYS A 377 0.17 -3.18 -4.93
N PHE A 378 0.51 -2.26 -4.03
CA PHE A 378 1.59 -2.34 -3.04
C PHE A 378 1.06 -1.80 -1.71
N ILE A 379 -0.06 -2.39 -1.22
CA ILE A 379 -0.89 -1.78 -0.18
C ILE A 379 -0.18 -1.63 1.17
N GLY A 380 0.78 -2.50 1.50
CA GLY A 380 1.56 -2.46 2.72
C GLY A 380 0.71 -2.37 3.99
N SER A 381 0.88 -1.27 4.75
CA SER A 381 0.10 -0.99 5.98
C SER A 381 -1.33 -0.51 5.72
N GLY A 382 -1.79 -0.44 4.47
CA GLY A 382 -3.15 -0.07 4.11
C GLY A 382 -3.45 1.42 4.12
N THR A 383 -2.46 2.30 4.09
CA THR A 383 -2.69 3.76 4.15
C THR A 383 -3.60 4.24 3.02
N THR A 384 -3.41 3.73 1.81
CA THR A 384 -4.25 4.08 0.64
C THR A 384 -5.71 3.66 0.85
N ALA A 385 -5.95 2.42 1.30
CA ALA A 385 -7.29 1.92 1.56
C ALA A 385 -7.96 2.64 2.74
N ALA A 386 -7.21 2.94 3.81
CA ALA A 386 -7.67 3.68 4.97
C ALA A 386 -8.15 5.09 4.60
N VAL A 387 -7.36 5.83 3.82
CA VAL A 387 -7.72 7.17 3.34
C VAL A 387 -8.91 7.09 2.38
N ALA A 388 -8.92 6.14 1.43
CA ALA A 388 -10.05 5.95 0.53
C ALA A 388 -11.35 5.64 1.29
N GLN A 389 -11.31 4.77 2.31
CA GLN A 389 -12.43 4.43 3.18
C GLN A 389 -12.96 5.66 3.93
N LYS A 390 -12.08 6.43 4.57
CA LYS A 390 -12.43 7.64 5.32
C LYS A 390 -13.06 8.71 4.43
N LEU A 391 -12.60 8.84 3.20
CA LEU A 391 -13.08 9.84 2.24
C LEU A 391 -14.26 9.35 1.38
N GLY A 392 -14.87 8.20 1.66
CA GLY A 392 -16.02 7.67 0.92
C GLY A 392 -15.70 7.23 -0.51
N ARG A 393 -14.49 6.75 -0.78
CA ARG A 393 -14.07 6.15 -2.05
C ARG A 393 -14.16 4.63 -1.99
N ARG A 394 -14.44 3.98 -3.13
CA ARG A 394 -14.30 2.53 -3.28
C ARG A 394 -12.80 2.22 -3.43
N TRP A 395 -12.35 1.08 -2.95
CA TRP A 395 -10.95 0.74 -3.02
C TRP A 395 -10.70 -0.74 -3.31
N ILE A 396 -9.57 -1.01 -3.97
CA ILE A 396 -8.97 -2.32 -4.16
C ILE A 396 -7.51 -2.22 -3.75
N GLY A 397 -7.07 -3.14 -2.89
CA GLY A 397 -5.68 -3.24 -2.45
C GLY A 397 -5.13 -4.64 -2.65
N CYS A 398 -3.83 -4.78 -2.92
CA CYS A 398 -3.18 -6.08 -2.87
C CYS A 398 -1.75 -5.99 -2.34
N ASP A 399 -1.30 -7.09 -1.74
CA ASP A 399 0.07 -7.30 -1.32
C ASP A 399 0.40 -8.80 -1.35
N ILE A 400 1.66 -9.12 -1.59
CA ILE A 400 2.16 -10.48 -1.51
C ILE A 400 2.44 -10.89 -0.06
N ASN A 401 2.69 -9.91 0.81
CA ASN A 401 3.05 -10.13 2.21
C ASN A 401 1.79 -10.33 3.06
N LYS A 402 1.67 -11.49 3.71
CA LYS A 402 0.55 -11.83 4.60
C LYS A 402 0.43 -10.84 5.77
N GLY A 403 1.55 -10.42 6.36
CA GLY A 403 1.57 -9.44 7.45
C GLY A 403 1.05 -8.05 7.01
N ALA A 404 1.28 -7.65 5.76
CA ALA A 404 0.69 -6.44 5.17
C ALA A 404 -0.84 -6.56 5.09
N ILE A 405 -1.34 -7.69 4.58
CA ILE A 405 -2.78 -7.97 4.48
C ILE A 405 -3.43 -7.97 5.87
N GLN A 406 -2.83 -8.64 6.86
CA GLN A 406 -3.32 -8.64 8.24
C GLN A 406 -3.34 -7.24 8.86
N THR A 407 -2.27 -6.46 8.69
CA THR A 407 -2.18 -5.08 9.19
C THR A 407 -3.25 -4.19 8.55
N THR A 408 -3.41 -4.29 7.23
CA THR A 408 -4.43 -3.57 6.47
C THR A 408 -5.84 -3.96 6.91
N SER A 409 -6.11 -5.26 7.03
CA SER A 409 -7.42 -5.79 7.49
C SER A 409 -7.79 -5.24 8.86
N LYS A 410 -6.90 -5.31 9.85
CA LYS A 410 -7.12 -4.77 11.20
C LYS A 410 -7.40 -3.26 11.20
N ARG A 411 -6.60 -2.50 10.46
CA ARG A 411 -6.78 -1.05 10.33
C ARG A 411 -8.15 -0.68 9.76
N LEU A 412 -8.58 -1.40 8.73
CA LEU A 412 -9.87 -1.20 8.09
C LEU A 412 -11.04 -1.61 8.97
N GLN A 413 -10.92 -2.71 9.73
CA GLN A 413 -11.93 -3.13 10.72
C GLN A 413 -12.18 -2.01 11.72
N THR A 414 -11.13 -1.41 12.29
CA THR A 414 -11.24 -0.29 13.22
C THR A 414 -11.96 0.91 12.59
N ILE A 415 -11.52 1.35 11.40
CA ILE A 415 -12.13 2.50 10.71
C ILE A 415 -13.61 2.25 10.40
N ILE A 416 -13.95 1.05 9.90
CA ILE A 416 -15.32 0.70 9.54
C ILE A 416 -16.22 0.63 10.80
N LEU A 417 -15.71 0.07 11.91
CA LEU A 417 -16.47 0.06 13.18
C LEU A 417 -16.76 1.47 13.68
N GLU A 418 -15.79 2.38 13.63
CA GLU A 418 -15.98 3.79 13.97
C GLU A 418 -17.03 4.45 13.06
N GLN A 419 -16.98 4.18 11.75
CA GLN A 419 -17.98 4.71 10.80
C GLN A 419 -19.37 4.16 11.05
N VAL A 420 -19.52 2.85 11.34
CA VAL A 420 -20.80 2.23 11.68
C VAL A 420 -21.40 2.83 12.96
N GLU A 421 -20.57 3.05 13.98
CA GLU A 421 -21.04 3.65 15.23
C GLU A 421 -21.45 5.12 15.02
N ALA A 422 -20.68 5.87 14.24
CA ALA A 422 -21.05 7.25 13.88
C ALA A 422 -22.38 7.32 13.12
N GLU A 423 -22.64 6.39 12.17
CA GLU A 423 -23.94 6.31 11.49
C GLU A 423 -25.09 5.96 12.44
N LYS A 424 -24.89 5.02 13.37
CA LYS A 424 -25.91 4.67 14.38
C LYS A 424 -26.24 5.87 15.27
N GLN A 425 -25.25 6.66 15.66
CA GLN A 425 -25.45 7.86 16.48
C GLN A 425 -26.20 8.94 15.71
N ARG A 426 -25.88 9.20 14.43
CA ARG A 426 -26.65 10.14 13.56
C ARG A 426 -28.10 9.73 13.41
N ASN A 427 -28.37 8.44 13.17
CA ASN A 427 -29.71 7.92 13.02
C ASN A 427 -30.53 8.03 14.32
N ARG A 428 -29.87 8.00 15.51
CA ARG A 428 -30.53 8.19 16.82
C ARG A 428 -30.83 9.64 17.14
N GLN A 429 -30.00 10.59 16.69
CA GLN A 429 -30.12 12.01 17.04
C GLN A 429 -31.11 12.78 16.16
N GLY A 430 -31.63 12.18 15.08
CA GLY A 430 -32.56 12.87 14.17
C GLY A 430 -31.94 14.16 13.59
N ASN A 431 -32.42 14.64 12.45
CA ASN A 431 -31.91 15.77 11.64
C ASN A 431 -31.82 17.15 12.34
N PHE A 432 -31.39 17.24 13.58
CA PHE A 432 -31.35 18.50 14.37
C PHE A 432 -29.97 19.18 14.45
N ILE A 433 -28.96 18.63 13.81
CA ILE A 433 -27.63 19.30 13.73
C ILE A 433 -27.50 19.89 12.34
N GLU A 434 -27.30 21.21 12.28
CA GLU A 434 -26.87 21.90 11.05
C GLU A 434 -25.67 21.14 10.46
N LYS A 435 -25.78 20.80 9.19
CA LYS A 435 -24.71 20.14 8.44
C LYS A 435 -23.49 21.06 8.40
N ASP A 436 -22.45 20.71 9.13
CA ASP A 436 -21.13 21.18 8.77
C ASP A 436 -20.79 20.58 7.40
N GLU A 437 -20.94 21.36 6.35
CA GLU A 437 -20.84 20.92 4.94
C GLU A 437 -19.47 20.37 4.56
N GLU A 438 -18.45 20.49 5.41
CA GLU A 438 -17.07 20.18 5.08
C GLU A 438 -16.57 18.78 5.51
N SER A 439 -17.27 18.05 6.38
CA SER A 439 -16.73 16.79 6.93
C SER A 439 -17.51 15.50 6.66
N ASP A 440 -18.66 15.55 5.98
CA ASP A 440 -19.65 14.48 6.03
C ASP A 440 -19.88 13.78 4.68
N CYS A 441 -18.80 13.22 4.10
CA CYS A 441 -18.96 12.31 2.98
C CYS A 441 -19.35 10.92 3.51
N PRO A 442 -20.55 10.40 3.17
CA PRO A 442 -20.96 9.08 3.60
C PRO A 442 -19.97 8.02 3.05
N PRO A 443 -19.66 6.97 3.82
CA PRO A 443 -18.80 5.90 3.35
C PRO A 443 -19.39 5.23 2.10
N ALA A 444 -18.56 4.93 1.12
CA ALA A 444 -18.98 4.22 -0.08
C ALA A 444 -19.37 2.77 0.24
N GLN A 445 -18.70 2.17 1.21
CA GLN A 445 -18.94 0.82 1.73
C GLN A 445 -18.63 0.77 3.23
N LEU A 446 -19.25 -0.16 3.94
CA LEU A 446 -18.97 -0.48 5.35
C LEU A 446 -18.56 -1.95 5.52
N ALA A 447 -18.04 -2.53 4.47
CA ALA A 447 -17.60 -3.91 4.42
C ALA A 447 -16.35 -4.05 3.55
N PHE A 448 -15.59 -5.13 3.76
CA PHE A 448 -14.57 -5.56 2.83
C PHE A 448 -14.48 -7.09 2.75
N ALA A 449 -13.87 -7.57 1.68
CA ALA A 449 -13.64 -8.99 1.43
C ALA A 449 -12.16 -9.22 1.12
N VAL A 450 -11.61 -10.29 1.68
CA VAL A 450 -10.22 -10.71 1.45
C VAL A 450 -10.22 -11.91 0.51
N TYR A 451 -9.46 -11.80 -0.55
CA TYR A 451 -9.27 -12.83 -1.55
C TYR A 451 -7.82 -13.31 -1.58
N ARG A 452 -7.61 -14.56 -1.96
CA ARG A 452 -6.30 -15.13 -2.24
C ARG A 452 -6.19 -15.49 -3.72
N VAL A 453 -5.10 -15.06 -4.36
CA VAL A 453 -4.75 -15.44 -5.73
C VAL A 453 -3.48 -16.27 -5.66
N ASN A 454 -3.55 -17.55 -5.96
CA ASN A 454 -2.49 -18.54 -5.81
C ASN A 454 -1.98 -18.73 -4.36
N ASP A 455 -1.19 -19.77 -4.14
CA ASP A 455 -0.64 -20.10 -2.81
C ASP A 455 0.84 -19.70 -2.76
N TYR A 456 1.11 -18.42 -2.45
CA TYR A 456 2.47 -17.88 -2.31
C TYR A 456 3.07 -18.11 -0.93
N ASP A 457 2.30 -18.59 0.04
CA ASP A 457 2.80 -18.89 1.39
C ASP A 457 4.01 -19.82 1.34
N LEU A 458 4.05 -20.74 0.36
CA LEU A 458 5.20 -21.62 0.13
C LEU A 458 6.47 -20.88 -0.33
N GLN A 459 6.34 -19.82 -1.15
CA GLN A 459 7.51 -19.05 -1.60
C GLN A 459 8.03 -18.09 -0.52
N ILE A 460 7.12 -17.50 0.27
CA ILE A 460 7.49 -16.64 1.41
C ILE A 460 8.15 -17.48 2.50
N GLN A 461 7.57 -18.64 2.84
CA GLN A 461 8.17 -19.62 3.75
C GLN A 461 9.51 -20.10 3.25
N HIS A 462 9.68 -20.29 1.94
CA HIS A 462 10.97 -20.63 1.36
C HIS A 462 12.01 -19.51 1.60
N ASN A 463 11.66 -18.25 1.35
CA ASN A 463 12.59 -17.12 1.56
C ASN A 463 12.94 -16.93 3.04
N GLU A 464 11.98 -17.08 3.95
CA GLU A 464 12.22 -17.04 5.39
C GLU A 464 13.10 -18.21 5.84
N ALA A 465 12.82 -19.40 5.37
CA ALA A 465 13.60 -20.59 5.66
C ALA A 465 15.02 -20.52 5.08
N VAL A 466 15.18 -19.92 3.87
CA VAL A 466 16.51 -19.63 3.29
C VAL A 466 17.28 -18.64 4.18
N ASN A 467 16.62 -17.59 4.68
CA ASN A 467 17.25 -16.62 5.57
C ASN A 467 17.68 -17.26 6.89
N LEU A 468 16.82 -18.06 7.51
CA LEU A 468 17.14 -18.82 8.73
C LEU A 468 18.31 -19.81 8.49
N ALA A 469 18.27 -20.54 7.37
CA ALA A 469 19.37 -21.44 7.00
C ALA A 469 20.69 -20.69 6.80
N CYS A 470 20.66 -19.54 6.11
CA CYS A 470 21.84 -18.70 5.92
C CYS A 470 22.42 -18.22 7.26
N GLU A 471 21.58 -17.74 8.16
CA GLU A 471 22.00 -17.23 9.46
C GLU A 471 22.58 -18.32 10.36
N HIS A 472 21.90 -19.45 10.51
CA HIS A 472 22.31 -20.53 11.41
C HIS A 472 23.46 -21.40 10.88
N ILE A 473 23.55 -21.61 9.57
CA ILE A 473 24.63 -22.38 8.94
C ILE A 473 25.86 -21.51 8.74
N GLY A 474 25.71 -20.18 8.68
CA GLY A 474 26.76 -19.22 8.36
C GLY A 474 26.99 -19.09 6.87
N ILE A 475 25.92 -19.18 6.07
CA ILE A 475 25.97 -19.02 4.61
C ILE A 475 26.02 -17.54 4.26
N THR A 476 27.02 -17.14 3.49
CA THR A 476 27.09 -15.81 2.90
C THR A 476 26.35 -15.80 1.58
N ARG A 477 25.23 -15.05 1.50
CA ARG A 477 24.43 -14.96 0.28
C ARG A 477 25.20 -14.35 -0.87
N THR A 478 25.13 -14.98 -2.06
CA THR A 478 25.71 -14.47 -3.30
C THR A 478 24.61 -13.91 -4.18
N ARG A 479 24.68 -12.61 -4.48
CA ARG A 479 23.68 -11.88 -5.28
C ARG A 479 23.96 -11.90 -6.78
N MET A 480 25.12 -12.39 -7.19
CA MET A 480 25.58 -12.38 -8.59
C MET A 480 25.36 -13.71 -9.32
N ASP A 481 24.96 -14.76 -8.61
CA ASP A 481 24.74 -16.06 -9.22
C ASP A 481 23.25 -16.35 -9.39
N ALA A 482 22.85 -16.72 -10.61
CA ALA A 482 21.45 -17.00 -10.93
C ALA A 482 20.99 -18.39 -10.44
N TYR A 483 21.91 -19.28 -10.11
CA TYR A 483 21.61 -20.66 -9.71
C TYR A 483 21.98 -20.93 -8.25
N PHE A 484 23.13 -20.49 -7.78
CA PHE A 484 23.59 -20.72 -6.42
C PHE A 484 23.13 -19.61 -5.48
N ASP A 485 22.61 -19.99 -4.33
CA ASP A 485 22.00 -19.09 -3.35
C ASP A 485 23.04 -18.39 -2.45
N GLY A 486 24.27 -18.92 -2.39
CA GLY A 486 25.33 -18.33 -1.56
C GLY A 486 26.62 -19.13 -1.55
N THR A 487 27.47 -18.82 -0.55
CA THR A 487 28.72 -19.56 -0.28
C THR A 487 28.83 -19.91 1.20
N LEU A 488 29.40 -21.07 1.49
CA LEU A 488 29.79 -21.49 2.83
C LEU A 488 31.31 -21.69 2.89
N GLY A 489 32.02 -20.66 3.36
CA GLY A 489 33.47 -20.57 3.18
C GLY A 489 33.80 -20.46 1.69
N ASN A 490 34.60 -21.42 1.17
CA ASN A 490 34.95 -21.48 -0.26
C ASN A 490 34.00 -22.36 -1.10
N ARG A 491 32.94 -22.91 -0.53
CA ARG A 491 32.01 -23.82 -1.21
C ARG A 491 30.80 -23.09 -1.70
N LEU A 492 30.27 -23.47 -2.86
CA LEU A 492 28.98 -22.99 -3.38
C LEU A 492 27.83 -23.59 -2.59
N VAL A 493 26.75 -22.82 -2.41
CA VAL A 493 25.56 -23.30 -1.71
C VAL A 493 24.34 -23.24 -2.62
N LYS A 494 23.62 -24.37 -2.70
CA LYS A 494 22.29 -24.46 -3.30
C LYS A 494 21.28 -24.85 -2.23
N ILE A 495 20.21 -24.07 -2.09
CA ILE A 495 19.13 -24.34 -1.14
C ILE A 495 17.93 -24.90 -1.92
N ILE A 496 17.49 -26.09 -1.56
CA ILE A 496 16.31 -26.71 -2.16
C ILE A 496 15.05 -26.09 -1.51
N PRO A 497 14.02 -25.76 -2.28
CA PRO A 497 12.75 -25.26 -1.74
C PRO A 497 12.21 -26.20 -0.65
N PHE A 498 11.88 -25.63 0.51
CA PHE A 498 11.45 -26.45 1.67
C PHE A 498 10.05 -27.07 1.52
N GLY A 499 9.36 -26.79 0.42
CA GLY A 499 8.08 -27.42 0.07
C GLY A 499 8.17 -28.85 -0.45
N HIS A 500 9.37 -29.31 -0.83
CA HIS A 500 9.58 -30.71 -1.29
C HIS A 500 10.95 -31.25 -0.82
N PRO A 501 11.11 -32.58 -0.69
CA PRO A 501 12.40 -33.17 -0.38
C PRO A 501 13.37 -32.99 -1.55
N LEU A 502 14.69 -33.07 -1.29
CA LEU A 502 15.70 -33.15 -2.34
C LEU A 502 15.48 -34.41 -3.17
N THR A 503 15.36 -34.25 -4.48
CA THR A 503 15.04 -35.31 -5.45
C THR A 503 16.23 -35.54 -6.40
N LEU A 504 16.19 -36.65 -7.15
CA LEU A 504 17.16 -36.89 -8.22
C LEU A 504 17.08 -35.83 -9.33
N LEU A 505 15.92 -35.24 -9.58
CA LEU A 505 15.75 -34.17 -10.58
C LEU A 505 16.52 -32.91 -10.18
N ASP A 506 16.55 -32.57 -8.90
CA ASP A 506 17.30 -31.43 -8.38
C ASP A 506 18.81 -31.67 -8.55
N LEU A 507 19.29 -32.88 -8.30
CA LEU A 507 20.69 -33.25 -8.50
C LEU A 507 21.10 -33.30 -9.96
N GLU A 508 20.23 -33.75 -10.87
CA GLU A 508 20.49 -33.68 -12.31
C GLU A 508 20.49 -32.24 -12.83
N ALA A 509 19.65 -31.36 -12.28
CA ALA A 509 19.69 -29.93 -12.58
C ALA A 509 21.02 -29.30 -12.09
N LEU A 510 21.45 -29.62 -10.88
CA LEU A 510 22.72 -29.19 -10.32
C LEU A 510 23.91 -29.68 -11.16
N LYS A 511 23.87 -30.94 -11.57
CA LYS A 511 24.90 -31.51 -12.47
C LYS A 511 24.99 -30.77 -13.78
N LYS A 512 23.89 -30.49 -14.47
CA LYS A 512 23.84 -29.72 -15.70
C LYS A 512 24.43 -28.32 -15.54
N GLU A 513 24.14 -27.70 -14.39
CA GLU A 513 24.66 -26.35 -14.10
C GLU A 513 26.19 -26.39 -13.90
N LEU A 514 26.72 -27.39 -13.20
CA LEU A 514 28.15 -27.58 -13.03
C LEU A 514 28.84 -27.93 -14.36
N GLU A 515 28.25 -28.76 -15.23
CA GLU A 515 28.74 -29.06 -16.56
C GLU A 515 28.77 -27.82 -17.48
N ALA A 516 27.86 -26.87 -17.28
CA ALA A 516 27.83 -25.59 -17.99
C ALA A 516 28.92 -24.60 -17.51
N ARG A 517 29.60 -24.89 -16.38
CA ARG A 517 30.65 -24.06 -15.76
C ARG A 517 31.97 -24.83 -15.64
N PRO A 518 32.65 -25.13 -16.73
CA PRO A 518 33.86 -25.98 -16.71
C PRO A 518 35.02 -25.41 -15.90
N ASP A 519 35.05 -24.08 -15.68
CA ASP A 519 36.09 -23.39 -14.88
C ASP A 519 35.74 -23.32 -13.38
N GLU A 520 34.58 -23.86 -12.96
CA GLU A 520 34.17 -23.87 -11.55
C GLU A 520 34.75 -25.11 -10.84
N GLU A 521 35.68 -24.89 -9.91
CA GLU A 521 36.36 -25.96 -9.18
C GLU A 521 35.87 -26.12 -7.71
N ARG A 522 35.01 -25.24 -7.24
CA ARG A 522 34.56 -25.27 -5.86
C ARG A 522 33.59 -26.42 -5.61
N ASP A 523 33.67 -26.99 -4.40
CA ASP A 523 32.71 -27.96 -3.92
C ASP A 523 31.36 -27.31 -3.67
N VAL A 524 30.28 -28.09 -3.66
CA VAL A 524 28.92 -27.64 -3.51
C VAL A 524 28.28 -28.19 -2.22
N VAL A 525 27.59 -27.35 -1.50
CA VAL A 525 26.75 -27.72 -0.36
C VAL A 525 25.29 -27.56 -0.77
N VAL A 526 24.52 -28.64 -0.71
CA VAL A 526 23.09 -28.62 -0.93
C VAL A 526 22.38 -28.63 0.43
N VAL A 527 21.56 -27.63 0.67
CA VAL A 527 20.76 -27.54 1.91
C VAL A 527 19.30 -27.89 1.60
N CYS A 528 18.72 -28.83 2.33
CA CYS A 528 17.35 -29.30 2.16
C CYS A 528 16.69 -29.63 3.50
N LEU A 529 15.36 -29.67 3.56
CA LEU A 529 14.63 -30.13 4.76
C LEU A 529 14.70 -31.64 4.95
N GLY A 530 14.65 -32.38 3.86
CA GLY A 530 14.70 -33.83 3.79
C GLY A 530 15.10 -34.25 2.39
N LYS A 531 15.45 -35.51 2.20
CA LYS A 531 15.87 -36.08 0.93
C LYS A 531 15.15 -37.41 0.65
N GLU A 532 15.01 -37.75 -0.62
CA GLU A 532 14.54 -39.06 -1.06
C GLU A 532 15.62 -40.15 -0.84
N MET A 533 15.23 -41.37 -0.60
CA MET A 533 16.18 -42.47 -0.39
C MET A 533 17.14 -42.72 -1.56
N ALA A 534 16.70 -42.42 -2.78
CA ALA A 534 17.52 -42.60 -3.99
C ALA A 534 18.68 -41.56 -4.12
N VAL A 535 18.60 -40.47 -3.38
CA VAL A 535 19.60 -39.38 -3.39
C VAL A 535 20.96 -39.86 -2.87
N ASP A 536 20.96 -40.67 -1.81
CA ASP A 536 22.21 -41.14 -1.20
C ASP A 536 23.05 -41.98 -2.18
N GLY A 537 22.44 -42.90 -2.93
CA GLY A 537 23.13 -43.72 -3.92
C GLY A 537 23.71 -42.87 -5.06
N TRP A 538 23.00 -41.84 -5.54
CA TRP A 538 23.47 -40.93 -6.55
C TRP A 538 24.67 -40.06 -6.05
N LEU A 539 24.61 -39.60 -4.80
CA LEU A 539 25.66 -38.80 -4.17
C LEU A 539 26.93 -39.64 -3.94
N GLU A 540 26.76 -40.91 -3.52
CA GLU A 540 27.90 -41.82 -3.36
C GLU A 540 28.61 -42.03 -4.72
N GLU A 541 27.86 -42.30 -5.78
CA GLU A 541 28.42 -42.46 -7.14
C GLU A 541 29.10 -41.20 -7.63
N TRP A 542 28.43 -40.03 -7.49
CA TRP A 542 29.00 -38.73 -7.90
C TRP A 542 30.27 -38.39 -7.14
N ASN A 543 30.30 -38.57 -5.82
CA ASN A 543 31.43 -38.23 -4.97
C ASN A 543 32.56 -39.28 -5.03
N HIS A 544 32.26 -40.53 -5.35
CA HIS A 544 33.26 -41.59 -5.46
C HIS A 544 34.34 -41.23 -6.50
N LEU A 545 33.94 -40.72 -7.65
CA LEU A 545 34.83 -40.24 -8.70
C LEU A 545 35.68 -39.01 -8.28
N ARG A 546 35.26 -38.31 -7.23
CA ARG A 546 35.84 -37.05 -6.73
C ARG A 546 36.61 -37.20 -5.42
N TRP A 547 36.62 -38.39 -4.84
CA TRP A 547 37.25 -38.66 -3.55
C TRP A 547 38.78 -38.60 -3.64
N THR A 548 39.36 -38.84 -4.80
CA THR A 548 40.82 -38.86 -5.03
C THR A 548 41.41 -37.46 -5.27
N GLY A 549 40.61 -36.40 -5.21
CA GLY A 549 41.06 -35.00 -5.39
C GLY A 549 41.45 -34.59 -6.80
N SER A 550 41.24 -35.48 -7.78
CA SER A 550 41.57 -35.22 -9.19
C SER A 550 40.41 -34.61 -10.01
N VAL A 551 39.18 -34.61 -9.47
CA VAL A 551 37.99 -34.05 -10.11
C VAL A 551 37.30 -33.11 -9.12
N PRO A 552 37.02 -31.84 -9.48
CA PRO A 552 36.34 -30.84 -8.62
C PRO A 552 34.84 -31.10 -8.44
N ASN A 553 34.20 -30.23 -7.67
CA ASN A 553 32.75 -30.17 -7.43
C ASN A 553 32.18 -31.37 -6.65
N LYS A 554 32.78 -31.70 -5.53
CA LYS A 554 32.20 -32.61 -4.57
C LYS A 554 30.90 -32.03 -4.01
N ILE A 555 29.86 -32.85 -3.87
CA ILE A 555 28.55 -32.43 -3.33
C ILE A 555 28.37 -32.97 -1.91
N GLU A 556 28.13 -32.07 -0.97
CA GLU A 556 27.75 -32.38 0.41
C GLU A 556 26.29 -31.96 0.63
N VAL A 557 25.50 -32.75 1.34
CA VAL A 557 24.11 -32.44 1.64
C VAL A 557 23.94 -32.20 3.14
N ILE A 558 23.41 -31.05 3.50
CA ILE A 558 22.95 -30.73 4.85
C ILE A 558 21.44 -30.92 4.88
N GLU A 559 21.00 -32.02 5.50
CA GLU A 559 19.60 -32.35 5.70
C GLU A 559 19.11 -31.79 7.03
N LEU A 560 18.42 -30.67 7.02
CA LEU A 560 18.11 -29.89 8.21
C LEU A 560 17.27 -30.63 9.25
N ARG A 561 16.39 -31.57 8.86
CA ARG A 561 15.55 -32.33 9.80
C ARG A 561 16.33 -33.36 10.61
N THR A 562 17.34 -33.94 10.03
CA THR A 562 18.14 -35.00 10.65
C THR A 562 19.48 -34.55 11.19
N ASP A 563 19.90 -33.33 10.85
CA ASP A 563 21.15 -32.77 11.29
C ASP A 563 21.12 -32.51 12.81
N PRO A 564 22.06 -33.08 13.60
CA PRO A 564 22.07 -32.93 15.07
C PRO A 564 22.30 -31.46 15.51
N LYS A 565 22.93 -30.65 14.65
CA LYS A 565 23.27 -29.25 14.94
C LYS A 565 22.15 -28.31 14.57
N TYR A 566 21.45 -28.56 13.46
CA TYR A 566 20.50 -27.64 12.87
C TYR A 566 19.04 -28.13 12.99
N GLY A 567 18.79 -29.44 13.17
CA GLY A 567 17.46 -30.03 13.16
C GLY A 567 16.50 -29.47 14.21
N LYS A 568 17.00 -29.01 15.33
CA LYS A 568 16.18 -28.40 16.40
C LYS A 568 15.55 -27.07 16.01
N PHE A 569 16.11 -26.35 15.02
CA PHE A 569 15.61 -25.04 14.59
C PHE A 569 14.49 -25.14 13.53
N PHE A 570 14.29 -26.31 12.93
CA PHE A 570 13.32 -26.53 11.85
C PHE A 570 12.11 -27.38 12.27
N LEU A 571 12.04 -27.80 13.53
CA LEU A 571 10.84 -28.39 14.13
C LEU A 571 9.92 -27.23 14.57
N HIS A 572 9.21 -26.63 13.60
CA HIS A 572 8.19 -25.62 13.91
C HIS A 572 6.99 -26.31 14.61
N GLU A 573 6.84 -26.08 15.90
CA GLU A 573 5.61 -26.42 16.61
C GLU A 573 4.60 -25.28 16.39
N PRO A 574 3.44 -25.54 15.75
CA PRO A 574 2.46 -24.51 15.52
C PRO A 574 1.88 -23.97 16.83
N ALA A 575 1.49 -22.70 16.81
CA ALA A 575 0.79 -22.10 17.92
C ALA A 575 -0.52 -22.85 18.23
N ARG A 576 -0.91 -22.90 19.50
CA ARG A 576 -2.06 -23.65 19.97
C ARG A 576 -2.95 -22.78 20.84
N ALA A 577 -4.26 -22.95 20.69
CA ALA A 577 -5.26 -22.27 21.51
C ALA A 577 -6.21 -23.26 22.17
N LYS A 578 -6.58 -23.00 23.41
CA LYS A 578 -7.65 -23.70 24.10
C LYS A 578 -8.86 -22.79 24.19
N VAL A 579 -9.87 -23.09 23.37
CA VAL A 579 -11.09 -22.30 23.26
C VAL A 579 -12.28 -23.13 23.77
N ASN A 580 -13.10 -22.50 24.58
CA ASN A 580 -14.36 -23.02 25.07
C ASN A 580 -15.51 -22.20 24.49
N VAL A 581 -16.56 -22.85 24.01
CA VAL A 581 -17.76 -22.21 23.48
C VAL A 581 -18.97 -22.78 24.23
N GLN A 582 -19.78 -21.93 24.82
CA GLN A 582 -20.97 -22.29 25.55
C GLN A 582 -22.18 -21.49 25.08
N ARG A 583 -23.33 -22.12 25.02
CA ARG A 583 -24.60 -21.47 24.72
C ARG A 583 -25.32 -21.14 26.02
N VAL A 584 -25.57 -19.85 26.27
CA VAL A 584 -26.22 -19.35 27.49
C VAL A 584 -27.27 -18.32 27.11
N ASN A 585 -28.53 -18.55 27.49
CA ASN A 585 -29.63 -17.56 27.33
C ASN A 585 -29.79 -16.96 25.92
N GLY A 586 -29.65 -17.79 24.86
CA GLY A 586 -29.79 -17.33 23.48
C GLY A 586 -28.58 -16.58 22.94
N LYS A 587 -27.46 -16.60 23.65
CA LYS A 587 -26.15 -16.09 23.24
C LYS A 587 -25.13 -17.23 23.22
N ILE A 588 -24.06 -17.06 22.48
CA ILE A 588 -22.84 -17.85 22.63
C ILE A 588 -21.81 -17.04 23.42
N VAL A 589 -21.18 -17.71 24.36
CA VAL A 589 -20.04 -17.17 25.11
C VAL A 589 -18.81 -17.93 24.63
N VAL A 590 -17.86 -17.22 24.07
CA VAL A 590 -16.57 -17.73 23.62
C VAL A 590 -15.52 -17.31 24.63
N GLU A 591 -14.84 -18.30 25.22
CA GLU A 591 -13.77 -18.09 26.20
C GLU A 591 -12.46 -18.69 25.67
N ILE A 592 -11.42 -17.88 25.54
CA ILE A 592 -10.07 -18.34 25.26
C ILE A 592 -9.41 -18.61 26.62
N GLN A 593 -9.23 -19.89 26.94
CA GLN A 593 -8.68 -20.33 28.22
C GLN A 593 -7.16 -20.24 28.27
N ASP A 594 -6.52 -20.47 27.11
CA ASP A 594 -5.06 -20.47 27.00
C ASP A 594 -4.65 -20.32 25.53
N PHE A 595 -3.46 -19.71 25.34
CA PHE A 595 -2.81 -19.57 24.05
C PHE A 595 -1.30 -19.71 24.21
N ILE A 596 -0.68 -20.54 23.39
CA ILE A 596 0.76 -20.80 23.40
C ILE A 596 1.29 -20.65 21.97
N SER A 597 2.24 -19.75 21.78
CA SER A 597 3.06 -19.66 20.57
C SER A 597 4.48 -20.11 20.90
N PRO A 598 4.87 -21.34 20.51
CA PRO A 598 6.23 -21.84 20.72
C PRO A 598 7.28 -20.95 20.10
N THR A 599 7.00 -20.40 18.91
CA THR A 599 7.90 -19.49 18.19
C THR A 599 8.21 -18.22 18.99
N ILE A 600 7.20 -17.62 19.62
CA ILE A 600 7.39 -16.45 20.51
C ILE A 600 8.27 -16.83 21.70
N ILE A 601 7.96 -17.95 22.34
CA ILE A 601 8.68 -18.43 23.52
C ILE A 601 10.16 -18.71 23.20
N GLU A 602 10.43 -19.37 22.08
CA GLU A 602 11.80 -19.65 21.62
C GLU A 602 12.59 -18.37 21.35
N ARG A 603 12.00 -17.40 20.63
CA ARG A 603 12.65 -16.11 20.33
C ARG A 603 12.98 -15.35 21.61
N LEU A 604 12.09 -15.34 22.59
CA LEU A 604 12.35 -14.74 23.90
C LEU A 604 13.49 -15.44 24.66
N GLN A 605 13.55 -16.78 24.57
CA GLN A 605 14.62 -17.56 25.21
C GLN A 605 15.98 -17.34 24.55
N GLN A 606 16.02 -17.12 23.24
CA GLN A 606 17.27 -16.86 22.51
C GLN A 606 17.84 -15.46 22.80
N GLN A 607 16.98 -14.48 23.07
CA GLN A 607 17.39 -13.09 23.35
C GLN A 607 17.75 -12.84 24.83
N ALA A 608 17.26 -13.65 25.73
CA ALA A 608 17.46 -13.47 27.16
C ALA A 608 18.84 -14.00 27.61
N GLY A 609 19.83 -13.11 27.78
CA GLY A 609 21.16 -13.51 28.23
C GLY A 609 21.20 -14.07 29.67
N ILE A 610 20.59 -13.43 30.64
CA ILE A 610 20.68 -13.78 32.09
C ILE A 610 19.29 -13.94 32.73
N LEU A 611 18.28 -13.22 32.30
CA LEU A 611 16.92 -13.28 32.83
C LEU A 611 15.98 -13.93 31.80
N LYS A 612 15.36 -15.06 32.14
CA LYS A 612 14.32 -15.66 31.31
C LYS A 612 13.03 -14.86 31.47
N PRO A 613 12.47 -14.24 30.41
CA PRO A 613 11.19 -13.59 30.50
C PRO A 613 10.12 -14.62 30.84
N GLN A 614 9.34 -14.37 31.86
CA GLN A 614 8.19 -15.17 32.23
C GLN A 614 6.95 -14.50 31.64
N ILE A 615 6.20 -15.22 30.81
CA ILE A 615 4.91 -14.77 30.29
C ILE A 615 3.86 -15.27 31.27
N ASP A 616 3.37 -14.37 32.12
CA ASP A 616 2.35 -14.70 33.13
C ASP A 616 0.93 -14.65 32.54
N ASP A 617 0.73 -13.93 31.44
CA ASP A 617 -0.56 -13.77 30.75
C ASP A 617 -0.40 -14.10 29.26
N TRP A 618 -1.08 -15.16 28.80
CA TRP A 618 -1.05 -15.58 27.40
C TRP A 618 -1.49 -14.48 26.43
N ARG A 619 -2.34 -13.54 26.86
CA ARG A 619 -2.83 -12.44 26.03
C ARG A 619 -1.71 -11.52 25.54
N ALA A 620 -0.58 -11.49 26.23
CA ALA A 620 0.61 -10.74 25.81
C ALA A 620 1.20 -11.24 24.48
N MET A 621 0.97 -12.51 24.11
CA MET A 621 1.41 -13.10 22.86
C MET A 621 0.42 -12.87 21.70
N VAL A 622 -0.82 -12.41 21.98
CA VAL A 622 -1.89 -12.28 20.99
C VAL A 622 -1.97 -10.87 20.44
N ASP A 623 -2.01 -10.78 19.12
CA ASP A 623 -2.16 -9.51 18.37
C ASP A 623 -3.64 -9.15 18.15
N CYS A 624 -4.48 -10.11 17.79
CA CYS A 624 -5.93 -9.91 17.67
C CYS A 624 -6.70 -11.23 17.73
N VAL A 625 -8.00 -11.12 18.01
CA VAL A 625 -8.96 -12.23 18.01
C VAL A 625 -10.12 -11.89 17.08
N MET A 626 -10.50 -12.82 16.22
CA MET A 626 -11.66 -12.69 15.33
C MET A 626 -12.56 -13.90 15.49
N ILE A 627 -13.88 -13.71 15.43
CA ILE A 627 -14.85 -14.78 15.63
C ILE A 627 -15.83 -14.81 14.47
N ASP A 628 -16.04 -15.99 13.92
CA ASP A 628 -17.14 -16.34 13.02
C ASP A 628 -18.11 -17.26 13.76
N ALA A 629 -19.33 -16.78 13.98
CA ALA A 629 -20.35 -17.50 14.72
C ALA A 629 -21.04 -18.60 13.90
N ALA A 630 -20.86 -18.63 12.56
CA ALA A 630 -21.54 -19.55 11.66
C ALA A 630 -20.63 -20.02 10.52
N TYR A 631 -19.40 -20.40 10.87
CA TYR A 631 -18.35 -20.79 9.94
C TYR A 631 -18.73 -22.01 9.10
N ASN A 632 -18.60 -21.89 7.79
CA ASN A 632 -18.99 -22.91 6.82
C ASN A 632 -17.83 -23.86 6.41
N GLY A 633 -16.64 -23.67 6.94
CA GLY A 633 -15.45 -24.46 6.61
C GLY A 633 -14.59 -23.88 5.47
N GLU A 634 -15.05 -22.86 4.75
CA GLU A 634 -14.35 -22.27 3.59
C GLU A 634 -14.05 -20.78 3.79
N VAL A 635 -15.09 -19.98 4.04
CA VAL A 635 -14.98 -18.52 4.17
C VAL A 635 -15.17 -18.10 5.61
N PHE A 636 -14.25 -17.33 6.15
CA PHE A 636 -14.31 -16.81 7.51
C PHE A 636 -15.03 -15.46 7.53
N ASN A 637 -16.25 -15.44 8.10
CA ASN A 637 -17.06 -14.22 8.19
C ASN A 637 -16.88 -13.59 9.56
N ILE A 638 -16.12 -12.52 9.63
CA ILE A 638 -15.82 -11.84 10.90
C ILE A 638 -17.09 -11.18 11.46
N CYS A 639 -17.67 -11.79 12.49
CA CYS A 639 -18.82 -11.26 13.23
C CYS A 639 -18.39 -10.40 14.42
N LEU A 640 -17.25 -10.71 15.03
CA LEU A 640 -16.63 -9.96 16.10
C LEU A 640 -15.13 -9.89 15.86
N SER A 641 -14.57 -8.72 16.13
CA SER A 641 -13.13 -8.49 16.05
C SER A 641 -12.67 -7.74 17.30
N ASP A 642 -11.68 -8.30 17.99
CA ASP A 642 -10.97 -7.68 19.11
C ASP A 642 -9.55 -7.37 18.68
N VAL A 643 -9.32 -6.09 18.36
CA VAL A 643 -8.03 -5.54 17.90
C VAL A 643 -7.57 -4.47 18.90
N PRO A 644 -6.65 -4.80 19.82
CA PRO A 644 -6.11 -3.82 20.77
C PRO A 644 -5.48 -2.62 20.07
N GLN A 645 -5.86 -1.40 20.48
CA GLN A 645 -5.45 -0.16 19.82
C GLN A 645 -4.07 0.33 20.27
N LYS A 646 -3.72 0.12 21.55
CA LYS A 646 -2.46 0.54 22.13
C LYS A 646 -1.58 -0.66 22.40
N LYS A 647 -0.26 -0.45 22.43
CA LYS A 647 0.73 -1.50 22.78
C LYS A 647 0.52 -2.08 24.19
N THR A 648 -0.11 -1.32 25.07
CA THR A 648 -0.42 -1.72 26.44
C THR A 648 -1.69 -2.52 26.57
N ASP A 649 -2.58 -2.45 25.57
CA ASP A 649 -3.89 -3.08 25.63
C ASP A 649 -3.76 -4.57 25.28
N LEU A 650 -4.53 -5.39 25.98
CA LEU A 650 -4.64 -6.83 25.75
C LEU A 650 -6.01 -7.16 25.14
N VAL A 651 -6.10 -8.28 24.45
CA VAL A 651 -7.40 -8.83 24.02
C VAL A 651 -8.25 -9.21 25.26
N GLU A 652 -9.57 -9.12 25.14
CA GLU A 652 -10.47 -9.41 26.27
C GLU A 652 -10.42 -10.89 26.67
N GLY A 653 -10.38 -11.80 25.70
CA GLY A 653 -10.29 -13.25 25.92
C GLY A 653 -11.64 -13.93 26.22
N GLN A 654 -12.71 -13.14 26.51
CA GLN A 654 -14.08 -13.63 26.66
C GLN A 654 -15.05 -12.75 25.86
N TYR A 655 -15.87 -13.35 25.02
CA TYR A 655 -16.71 -12.65 24.06
C TYR A 655 -18.13 -13.20 24.08
N GLU A 656 -19.12 -12.32 23.96
CA GLU A 656 -20.54 -12.68 23.84
C GLU A 656 -21.08 -12.28 22.46
N LEU A 657 -21.71 -13.21 21.77
CA LEU A 657 -22.37 -12.97 20.49
C LEU A 657 -23.81 -13.53 20.51
N PRO A 658 -24.71 -13.04 19.64
CA PRO A 658 -26.00 -13.69 19.41
C PRO A 658 -25.79 -15.14 19.02
N ALA A 659 -26.60 -16.06 19.59
CA ALA A 659 -26.47 -17.46 19.25
C ALA A 659 -26.87 -17.68 17.78
N PRO A 660 -26.03 -18.35 16.98
CA PRO A 660 -26.40 -18.75 15.63
C PRO A 660 -27.47 -19.88 15.68
N LYS A 661 -27.92 -20.32 14.50
CA LYS A 661 -28.83 -21.49 14.41
C LYS A 661 -28.13 -22.72 15.00
N ASP A 662 -28.94 -23.62 15.58
CA ASP A 662 -28.45 -24.88 16.16
C ASP A 662 -27.66 -25.70 15.12
N GLY A 663 -26.53 -26.27 15.56
CA GLY A 663 -25.67 -27.10 14.72
C GLY A 663 -24.69 -26.34 13.84
N THR A 664 -24.54 -25.04 14.00
CA THR A 664 -23.51 -24.26 13.32
C THR A 664 -22.16 -24.42 14.00
N THR A 665 -21.08 -24.32 13.22
CA THR A 665 -19.71 -24.29 13.75
C THR A 665 -19.32 -22.86 14.08
N VAL A 666 -18.86 -22.63 15.30
CA VAL A 666 -18.22 -21.37 15.71
C VAL A 666 -16.72 -21.51 15.47
N ALA A 667 -16.14 -20.57 14.75
CA ALA A 667 -14.70 -20.52 14.51
C ALA A 667 -14.08 -19.29 15.19
N VAL A 668 -12.96 -19.50 15.86
CA VAL A 668 -12.19 -18.46 16.52
C VAL A 668 -10.81 -18.42 15.90
N LYS A 669 -10.48 -17.33 15.24
CA LYS A 669 -9.16 -17.07 14.67
C LYS A 669 -8.38 -16.18 15.63
N ILE A 670 -7.24 -16.68 16.09
CA ILE A 670 -6.31 -15.98 16.97
C ILE A 670 -5.04 -15.73 16.18
N VAL A 671 -4.62 -14.49 16.10
CA VAL A 671 -3.36 -14.10 15.45
C VAL A 671 -2.38 -13.70 16.53
N ASP A 672 -1.20 -14.29 16.51
CA ASP A 672 -0.16 -13.95 17.46
C ASP A 672 0.64 -12.69 17.06
N MET A 673 1.51 -12.22 17.93
CA MET A 673 2.34 -11.02 17.70
C MET A 673 3.30 -11.15 16.50
N LEU A 674 3.61 -12.39 16.06
CA LEU A 674 4.43 -12.68 14.88
C LEU A 674 3.61 -12.87 13.61
N GLY A 675 2.26 -12.85 13.70
CA GLY A 675 1.34 -13.03 12.57
C GLY A 675 0.98 -14.49 12.31
N GLU A 676 1.35 -15.43 13.19
CA GLU A 676 0.91 -16.81 13.10
C GLU A 676 -0.58 -16.92 13.47
N GLU A 677 -1.35 -17.67 12.69
CA GLU A 677 -2.79 -17.79 12.85
C GLU A 677 -3.18 -19.15 13.39
N VAL A 678 -4.01 -19.16 14.42
CA VAL A 678 -4.65 -20.38 14.95
C VAL A 678 -6.15 -20.29 14.73
N LEU A 679 -6.71 -21.26 14.03
CA LEU A 679 -8.15 -21.41 13.84
C LEU A 679 -8.68 -22.52 14.73
N ALA A 680 -9.42 -22.16 15.77
CA ALA A 680 -10.09 -23.11 16.65
C ALA A 680 -11.59 -23.18 16.28
N THR A 681 -12.10 -24.38 16.01
CA THR A 681 -13.50 -24.61 15.66
C THR A 681 -14.22 -25.41 16.73
N LYS A 682 -15.45 -25.04 17.07
CA LYS A 682 -16.33 -25.74 18.02
C LYS A 682 -17.76 -25.73 17.50
N GLN A 683 -18.53 -26.79 17.82
CA GLN A 683 -19.96 -26.77 17.58
C GLN A 683 -20.64 -25.87 18.61
N GLY A 684 -21.43 -24.89 18.13
CA GLY A 684 -22.10 -23.88 18.94
C GLY A 684 -23.50 -24.33 19.43
#